data_ceaadd8ab5ea292bd30c8854aaf5f8aa
#
_entry.id   ceaadd8ab5ea292bd30c8854aaf5f8aa
#
_cell.length_a   1.000
_cell.length_b   1.000
_cell.length_c   1.000
_cell.angle_alpha   90.00
_cell.angle_beta   90.00
_cell.angle_gamma   90.00
#
_symmetry.space_group_name_H-M   'P 1'
#
loop_
_entity.id
_entity.type
_entity.pdbx_description
1 polymer ?
#
loop_
_entity_poly.entity_id
_entity_poly.type
_entity_poly.pdbx_seq_one_letter_code
_entity_poly.pdbx_strand_id
1 'polypeptide(L)'
;VHSDFVGLAQTGTGKTAAFGLPLINNIDEDSNIPQGLVICPTRELCLQISRDIESFSKFTKLRTVAVYGGTDIRKQITDIKRGAQIIVATPGRLMDLVKRKAIRLQEIEYVVLDEADEMLNMGFKEDIDLILSQTPETKNVWLFSATMPKEVAKISQSYQTNPLEVSIGHKNQTNENIDHVYYSVMERDRYGAVKRLIDSNPNIYGLIFCRTRHETASVAEKLSREGYNAEPLHGDLSQAQRDRVMDRFRNKDLQLLVATDVAARGLDIDDITHVINYNLPDDMENYTHRSGRTARAGKKGESLVLINTRENGKIRAIEKQMRMEFTKGTIPSPEDICAVQLTKLMSKIIATEVNEKEIEAFLPQIYSSFEDISKEDLIKKFVSAEFNRFLDYYRKAGDLNASSRNKEGKDLTFGRDRGDRGDRKPRSSRDRREVGKTRFFVSLGKRDGLNPGGLLRTICDSTGLDSSSIGRIDITQSFSFFEADDANVKAILEKTNGADFEGSQMNVEVTKSGGGGGGERGGRSNGGRSGGGSRARRGTFGGDRDRRGGDDRRSGGGFKGRSNDGDDRRGGFKGRSEGDSDRRSSGGGFKGRSSEGGSDRRSEGGFKGKSEGGSGEKRGFGARREGGAGSRRRRD
;
A
#
# COMPACT_ATOMS: atom_id res chain seq x y z
N VAL A 1 -5.29 -36.74 -9.75
CA VAL A 1 -6.44 -36.15 -10.45
C VAL A 1 -5.94 -35.78 -11.85
N HIS A 2 -6.36 -36.56 -12.87
CA HIS A 2 -6.03 -36.28 -14.30
C HIS A 2 -7.19 -35.56 -14.97
N SER A 3 -7.72 -34.52 -14.32
CA SER A 3 -8.82 -33.70 -14.82
C SER A 3 -8.63 -32.25 -14.39
N ASP A 4 -9.26 -31.35 -15.10
CA ASP A 4 -9.31 -29.95 -14.75
C ASP A 4 -10.02 -29.73 -13.42
N PHE A 5 -9.58 -28.71 -12.67
CA PHE A 5 -10.06 -28.47 -11.33
C PHE A 5 -10.25 -26.97 -11.06
N VAL A 6 -11.33 -26.61 -10.38
CA VAL A 6 -11.57 -25.27 -9.86
C VAL A 6 -11.75 -25.35 -8.34
N GLY A 7 -10.80 -24.77 -7.61
CA GLY A 7 -10.81 -24.65 -6.15
C GLY A 7 -11.15 -23.25 -5.70
N LEU A 8 -12.35 -23.05 -5.15
CA LEU A 8 -12.73 -21.78 -4.55
C LEU A 8 -12.52 -21.84 -3.05
N ALA A 9 -11.48 -21.16 -2.58
CA ALA A 9 -11.12 -21.17 -1.17
C ALA A 9 -10.36 -19.89 -0.78
N GLN A 10 -10.57 -19.42 0.44
CA GLN A 10 -9.88 -18.24 0.98
C GLN A 10 -8.39 -18.51 1.25
N THR A 11 -7.61 -17.46 1.51
CA THR A 11 -6.22 -17.60 1.96
C THR A 11 -6.17 -18.29 3.33
N GLY A 12 -5.16 -19.15 3.54
CA GLY A 12 -4.99 -19.87 4.81
C GLY A 12 -5.83 -21.14 4.95
N THR A 13 -6.52 -21.61 3.91
CA THR A 13 -7.32 -22.85 3.89
C THR A 13 -6.54 -24.09 3.46
N GLY A 14 -5.23 -23.96 3.20
CA GLY A 14 -4.40 -25.08 2.75
C GLY A 14 -4.38 -25.30 1.24
N LYS A 15 -4.69 -24.29 0.41
CA LYS A 15 -4.68 -24.38 -1.06
C LYS A 15 -3.37 -24.93 -1.61
N THR A 16 -2.22 -24.47 -1.09
CA THR A 16 -0.90 -24.92 -1.55
C THR A 16 -0.74 -26.43 -1.40
N ALA A 17 -1.18 -27.02 -0.30
CA ALA A 17 -1.17 -28.47 -0.11
C ALA A 17 -2.18 -29.17 -1.03
N ALA A 18 -3.35 -28.56 -1.25
CA ALA A 18 -4.40 -29.13 -2.09
C ALA A 18 -3.96 -29.31 -3.56
N PHE A 19 -3.13 -28.42 -4.12
CA PHE A 19 -2.56 -28.62 -5.45
C PHE A 19 -1.14 -29.20 -5.43
N GLY A 20 -0.34 -28.87 -4.43
CA GLY A 20 1.07 -29.27 -4.38
C GLY A 20 1.25 -30.78 -4.19
N LEU A 21 0.49 -31.40 -3.29
CA LEU A 21 0.59 -32.84 -3.05
C LEU A 21 0.18 -33.68 -4.27
N PRO A 22 -0.99 -33.42 -4.93
CA PRO A 22 -1.31 -34.13 -6.17
C PRO A 22 -0.33 -33.84 -7.32
N LEU A 23 0.20 -32.61 -7.41
CA LEU A 23 1.19 -32.25 -8.41
C LEU A 23 2.45 -33.09 -8.24
N ILE A 24 3.00 -33.16 -7.02
CA ILE A 24 4.18 -33.97 -6.69
C ILE A 24 3.95 -35.46 -7.01
N ASN A 25 2.76 -35.98 -6.72
CA ASN A 25 2.42 -37.38 -6.94
C ASN A 25 2.28 -37.77 -8.42
N ASN A 26 1.98 -36.77 -9.29
CA ASN A 26 1.70 -37.03 -10.71
C ASN A 26 2.90 -36.76 -11.64
N ILE A 27 3.97 -36.16 -11.13
CA ILE A 27 5.15 -35.77 -11.89
C ILE A 27 6.19 -36.91 -11.86
N ASP A 28 6.77 -37.22 -13.01
CA ASP A 28 7.89 -38.15 -13.14
C ASP A 28 9.17 -37.52 -12.58
N GLU A 29 9.67 -38.08 -11.47
CA GLU A 29 10.87 -37.61 -10.78
C GLU A 29 12.19 -37.92 -11.50
N ASP A 30 12.19 -38.86 -12.41
CA ASP A 30 13.39 -39.24 -13.18
C ASP A 30 13.56 -38.38 -14.46
N SER A 31 12.56 -37.63 -14.85
CA SER A 31 12.62 -36.65 -15.93
C SER A 31 13.33 -35.36 -15.49
N ASN A 32 14.12 -34.74 -16.38
CA ASN A 32 14.83 -33.49 -16.12
C ASN A 32 14.17 -32.26 -16.77
N ILE A 33 12.94 -32.40 -17.26
CA ILE A 33 12.19 -31.32 -17.94
C ILE A 33 11.02 -30.84 -17.07
N PRO A 34 10.59 -29.58 -17.20
CA PRO A 34 9.42 -29.06 -16.51
C PRO A 34 8.13 -29.73 -16.97
N GLN A 35 7.40 -30.37 -16.07
CA GLN A 35 6.11 -31.00 -16.27
C GLN A 35 5.00 -30.26 -15.52
N GLY A 36 5.33 -29.63 -14.38
CA GLY A 36 4.42 -28.83 -13.56
C GLY A 36 4.75 -27.34 -13.61
N LEU A 37 3.72 -26.52 -13.85
CA LEU A 37 3.82 -25.06 -13.87
C LEU A 37 2.80 -24.46 -12.89
N VAL A 38 3.27 -23.74 -11.88
CA VAL A 38 2.43 -22.98 -10.97
C VAL A 38 2.61 -21.50 -11.25
N ILE A 39 1.53 -20.79 -11.57
CA ILE A 39 1.53 -19.35 -11.85
C ILE A 39 0.83 -18.62 -10.72
N CYS A 40 1.46 -17.58 -10.20
CA CYS A 40 0.96 -16.78 -9.07
C CYS A 40 1.27 -15.29 -9.24
N PRO A 41 0.51 -14.37 -8.61
CA PRO A 41 0.59 -12.93 -8.89
C PRO A 41 1.87 -12.26 -8.40
N THR A 42 2.45 -12.72 -7.29
CA THR A 42 3.52 -12.00 -6.61
C THR A 42 4.75 -12.85 -6.38
N ARG A 43 5.89 -12.18 -6.23
CA ARG A 43 7.16 -12.82 -5.92
C ARG A 43 7.12 -13.53 -4.57
N GLU A 44 6.54 -12.88 -3.60
CA GLU A 44 6.45 -13.38 -2.22
C GLU A 44 5.68 -14.70 -2.19
N LEU A 45 4.53 -14.77 -2.87
CA LEU A 45 3.74 -15.99 -3.01
C LEU A 45 4.49 -17.06 -3.83
N CYS A 46 5.19 -16.67 -4.90
CA CYS A 46 6.03 -17.57 -5.68
C CYS A 46 7.10 -18.26 -4.81
N LEU A 47 7.77 -17.52 -3.97
CA LEU A 47 8.78 -18.05 -3.04
C LEU A 47 8.15 -18.93 -1.95
N GLN A 48 6.98 -18.55 -1.46
CA GLN A 48 6.24 -19.34 -0.47
C GLN A 48 5.83 -20.69 -1.05
N ILE A 49 5.12 -20.68 -2.18
CA ILE A 49 4.68 -21.92 -2.87
C ILE A 49 5.89 -22.82 -3.18
N SER A 50 7.00 -22.23 -3.65
CA SER A 50 8.22 -23.02 -3.94
C SER A 50 8.75 -23.70 -2.69
N ARG A 51 8.83 -23.01 -1.55
CA ARG A 51 9.27 -23.60 -0.27
C ARG A 51 8.32 -24.68 0.23
N ASP A 52 7.01 -24.45 0.10
CA ASP A 52 5.99 -25.41 0.51
C ASP A 52 6.12 -26.69 -0.32
N ILE A 53 6.23 -26.58 -1.65
CA ILE A 53 6.42 -27.73 -2.55
C ILE A 53 7.75 -28.44 -2.25
N GLU A 54 8.84 -27.72 -2.04
CA GLU A 54 10.14 -28.28 -1.64
C GLU A 54 10.03 -29.04 -0.31
N SER A 55 9.26 -28.51 0.64
CA SER A 55 9.00 -29.17 1.92
C SER A 55 8.19 -30.47 1.75
N PHE A 56 7.15 -30.44 0.90
CA PHE A 56 6.29 -31.61 0.63
C PHE A 56 7.04 -32.68 -0.15
N SER A 57 7.95 -32.28 -1.06
CA SER A 57 8.73 -33.19 -1.92
C SER A 57 10.08 -33.62 -1.32
N LYS A 58 10.32 -33.35 -0.01
CA LYS A 58 11.61 -33.59 0.65
C LYS A 58 12.18 -35.00 0.46
N PHE A 59 11.33 -36.00 0.32
CA PHE A 59 11.71 -37.40 0.19
C PHE A 59 11.65 -37.93 -1.26
N THR A 60 11.49 -37.06 -2.24
CA THR A 60 11.52 -37.34 -3.68
C THR A 60 12.79 -36.73 -4.31
N LYS A 61 13.04 -37.02 -5.57
CA LYS A 61 14.13 -36.39 -6.37
C LYS A 61 13.66 -35.11 -7.07
N LEU A 62 12.41 -34.70 -6.89
CA LEU A 62 11.81 -33.55 -7.57
C LEU A 62 12.51 -32.26 -7.19
N ARG A 63 12.75 -31.43 -8.19
CA ARG A 63 13.34 -30.10 -8.05
C ARG A 63 12.33 -29.04 -8.46
N THR A 64 12.11 -28.11 -7.57
CA THR A 64 11.27 -26.94 -7.79
C THR A 64 12.15 -25.72 -8.04
N VAL A 65 11.81 -24.89 -9.03
CA VAL A 65 12.51 -23.63 -9.30
C VAL A 65 11.53 -22.48 -9.29
N ALA A 66 11.82 -21.46 -8.46
CA ALA A 66 11.07 -20.23 -8.41
C ALA A 66 11.55 -19.22 -9.47
N VAL A 67 10.61 -18.68 -10.27
CA VAL A 67 10.83 -17.79 -11.40
C VAL A 67 10.08 -16.48 -11.19
N TYR A 68 10.79 -15.40 -10.80
CA TYR A 68 10.16 -14.12 -10.45
C TYR A 68 11.06 -12.92 -10.76
N GLY A 69 10.46 -11.75 -10.87
CA GLY A 69 11.14 -10.49 -11.17
C GLY A 69 11.97 -9.94 -10.00
N GLY A 70 12.82 -8.95 -10.28
CA GLY A 70 13.60 -8.24 -9.25
C GLY A 70 14.90 -8.93 -8.81
N THR A 71 15.27 -10.06 -9.41
CA THR A 71 16.51 -10.80 -9.15
C THR A 71 17.26 -11.13 -10.45
N ASP A 72 18.52 -11.58 -10.33
CA ASP A 72 19.32 -11.95 -11.49
C ASP A 72 18.69 -13.11 -12.26
N ILE A 73 18.31 -12.83 -13.50
CA ILE A 73 17.71 -13.80 -14.41
C ILE A 73 18.67 -14.94 -14.79
N ARG A 74 19.99 -14.67 -14.81
CA ARG A 74 21.01 -15.67 -15.19
C ARG A 74 21.05 -16.83 -14.21
N LYS A 75 20.89 -16.53 -12.91
CA LYS A 75 20.79 -17.55 -11.86
C LYS A 75 19.59 -18.45 -12.11
N GLN A 76 18.40 -17.89 -12.35
CA GLN A 76 17.19 -18.65 -12.63
C GLN A 76 17.32 -19.52 -13.88
N ILE A 77 17.93 -18.99 -14.96
CA ILE A 77 18.22 -19.79 -16.17
C ILE A 77 19.15 -20.96 -15.85
N THR A 78 20.18 -20.75 -15.02
CA THR A 78 21.10 -21.81 -14.62
C THR A 78 20.40 -22.88 -13.80
N ASP A 79 19.53 -22.48 -12.87
CA ASP A 79 18.79 -23.41 -12.02
C ASP A 79 17.79 -24.26 -12.84
N ILE A 80 17.10 -23.67 -13.82
CA ILE A 80 16.22 -24.39 -14.75
C ILE A 80 17.04 -25.38 -15.59
N LYS A 81 18.19 -24.98 -16.12
CA LYS A 81 19.06 -25.85 -16.93
C LYS A 81 19.66 -27.02 -16.16
N ARG A 82 19.78 -26.94 -14.86
CA ARG A 82 20.20 -28.04 -13.98
C ARG A 82 19.16 -29.14 -13.84
N GLY A 83 18.00 -28.97 -14.46
CA GLY A 83 16.81 -29.81 -14.34
C GLY A 83 15.86 -29.34 -13.28
N ALA A 84 14.61 -29.11 -13.63
CA ALA A 84 13.52 -28.76 -12.71
C ALA A 84 12.25 -29.37 -13.29
N GLN A 85 11.56 -30.16 -12.49
CA GLN A 85 10.28 -30.76 -12.87
C GLN A 85 9.11 -29.81 -12.58
N ILE A 86 9.24 -28.96 -11.56
CA ILE A 86 8.21 -28.01 -11.17
C ILE A 86 8.75 -26.58 -11.26
N ILE A 87 8.01 -25.73 -11.96
CA ILE A 87 8.31 -24.30 -12.05
C ILE A 87 7.21 -23.54 -11.34
N VAL A 88 7.58 -22.70 -10.37
CA VAL A 88 6.67 -21.74 -9.75
C VAL A 88 7.01 -20.35 -10.24
N ALA A 89 6.07 -19.64 -10.87
CA ALA A 89 6.41 -18.45 -11.63
C ALA A 89 5.44 -17.27 -11.43
N THR A 90 5.99 -16.06 -11.53
CA THR A 90 5.18 -14.86 -11.80
C THR A 90 5.08 -14.64 -13.32
N PRO A 91 3.92 -14.20 -13.86
CA PRO A 91 3.67 -14.15 -15.31
C PRO A 91 4.76 -13.41 -16.09
N GLY A 92 5.06 -12.18 -15.75
CA GLY A 92 6.01 -11.34 -16.51
C GLY A 92 7.42 -11.92 -16.62
N ARG A 93 7.98 -12.52 -15.54
CA ARG A 93 9.30 -13.15 -15.58
C ARG A 93 9.29 -14.47 -16.35
N LEU A 94 8.22 -15.23 -16.24
CA LEU A 94 8.07 -16.46 -17.03
C LEU A 94 8.07 -16.12 -18.53
N MET A 95 7.32 -15.10 -18.93
CA MET A 95 7.31 -14.63 -20.32
C MET A 95 8.67 -14.14 -20.81
N ASP A 96 9.45 -13.47 -19.97
CA ASP A 96 10.83 -13.08 -20.32
C ASP A 96 11.72 -14.33 -20.58
N LEU A 97 11.61 -15.37 -19.76
CA LEU A 97 12.33 -16.64 -19.97
C LEU A 97 11.87 -17.40 -21.22
N VAL A 98 10.58 -17.40 -21.51
CA VAL A 98 10.01 -18.01 -22.72
C VAL A 98 10.52 -17.27 -23.98
N LYS A 99 10.45 -15.94 -24.01
CA LYS A 99 10.98 -15.11 -25.10
C LYS A 99 12.48 -15.34 -25.35
N ARG A 100 13.25 -15.58 -24.28
CA ARG A 100 14.68 -15.92 -24.35
C ARG A 100 14.95 -17.39 -24.71
N LYS A 101 13.91 -18.19 -24.91
CA LYS A 101 14.02 -19.65 -25.14
C LYS A 101 14.80 -20.38 -24.04
N ALA A 102 14.76 -19.84 -22.83
CA ALA A 102 15.43 -20.39 -21.65
C ALA A 102 14.61 -21.47 -20.94
N ILE A 103 13.31 -21.49 -21.19
CA ILE A 103 12.35 -22.51 -20.75
C ILE A 103 11.48 -22.93 -21.93
N ARG A 104 11.10 -24.19 -21.94
CA ARG A 104 10.15 -24.77 -22.89
C ARG A 104 8.90 -25.18 -22.14
N LEU A 105 7.73 -24.82 -22.66
CA LEU A 105 6.44 -25.11 -22.03
C LEU A 105 5.68 -26.25 -22.72
N GLN A 106 6.28 -26.86 -23.77
CA GLN A 106 5.62 -27.89 -24.58
C GLN A 106 5.50 -29.25 -23.87
N GLU A 107 6.21 -29.43 -22.77
CA GLU A 107 6.20 -30.65 -21.96
C GLU A 107 5.43 -30.48 -20.63
N ILE A 108 4.73 -29.37 -20.49
CA ILE A 108 3.94 -29.11 -19.29
C ILE A 108 2.64 -29.91 -19.34
N GLU A 109 2.45 -30.75 -18.34
CA GLU A 109 1.27 -31.60 -18.18
C GLU A 109 0.24 -30.99 -17.21
N TYR A 110 0.72 -30.23 -16.22
CA TYR A 110 -0.12 -29.60 -15.20
C TYR A 110 0.17 -28.12 -15.08
N VAL A 111 -0.87 -27.30 -15.19
CA VAL A 111 -0.80 -25.86 -14.93
C VAL A 111 -1.69 -25.52 -13.76
N VAL A 112 -1.13 -24.91 -12.74
CA VAL A 112 -1.85 -24.37 -11.59
C VAL A 112 -1.87 -22.84 -11.68
N LEU A 113 -3.06 -22.25 -11.59
CA LEU A 113 -3.26 -20.81 -11.47
C LEU A 113 -3.67 -20.53 -10.03
N ASP A 114 -2.79 -20.00 -9.19
CA ASP A 114 -3.11 -19.64 -7.81
C ASP A 114 -3.31 -18.14 -7.65
N GLU A 115 -4.32 -17.74 -6.86
CA GLU A 115 -4.83 -16.36 -6.75
C GLU A 115 -5.16 -15.79 -8.15
N ALA A 116 -5.94 -16.54 -8.94
CA ALA A 116 -6.27 -16.17 -10.33
C ALA A 116 -7.00 -14.82 -10.42
N ASP A 117 -7.92 -14.54 -9.49
CA ASP A 117 -8.60 -13.25 -9.34
C ASP A 117 -7.61 -12.08 -9.17
N GLU A 118 -6.59 -12.28 -8.34
CA GLU A 118 -5.56 -11.28 -8.10
C GLU A 118 -4.66 -11.05 -9.33
N MET A 119 -4.31 -12.12 -10.06
CA MET A 119 -3.54 -11.98 -11.29
C MET A 119 -4.28 -11.12 -12.32
N LEU A 120 -5.59 -11.30 -12.45
CA LEU A 120 -6.42 -10.50 -13.35
C LEU A 120 -6.56 -9.04 -12.89
N ASN A 121 -6.74 -8.81 -11.60
CA ASN A 121 -6.77 -7.47 -11.02
C ASN A 121 -5.45 -6.71 -11.22
N MET A 122 -4.33 -7.44 -11.34
CA MET A 122 -3.00 -6.88 -11.65
C MET A 122 -2.76 -6.67 -13.15
N GLY A 123 -3.70 -7.07 -14.01
CA GLY A 123 -3.60 -6.89 -15.45
C GLY A 123 -2.80 -7.97 -16.18
N PHE A 124 -2.54 -9.12 -15.56
CA PHE A 124 -1.77 -10.22 -16.16
C PHE A 124 -2.59 -11.12 -17.10
N LYS A 125 -3.80 -10.71 -17.51
CA LYS A 125 -4.66 -11.52 -18.36
C LYS A 125 -3.96 -11.93 -19.66
N GLU A 126 -3.39 -10.97 -20.37
CA GLU A 126 -2.71 -11.20 -21.64
C GLU A 126 -1.47 -12.11 -21.49
N ASP A 127 -0.73 -11.94 -20.39
CA ASP A 127 0.42 -12.79 -20.08
C ASP A 127 -0.04 -14.25 -19.81
N ILE A 128 -1.14 -14.43 -19.05
CA ILE A 128 -1.71 -15.75 -18.75
C ILE A 128 -2.18 -16.43 -20.04
N ASP A 129 -2.97 -15.71 -20.85
CA ASP A 129 -3.46 -16.23 -22.13
C ASP A 129 -2.30 -16.67 -23.04
N LEU A 130 -1.22 -15.86 -23.10
CA LEU A 130 -0.05 -16.18 -23.90
C LEU A 130 0.74 -17.38 -23.34
N ILE A 131 0.88 -17.51 -22.02
CA ILE A 131 1.53 -18.66 -21.40
C ILE A 131 0.74 -19.94 -21.69
N LEU A 132 -0.58 -19.91 -21.44
CA LEU A 132 -1.44 -21.08 -21.64
C LEU A 132 -1.52 -21.51 -23.10
N SER A 133 -1.41 -20.59 -24.05
CA SER A 133 -1.37 -20.92 -25.50
C SER A 133 -0.07 -21.63 -25.94
N GLN A 134 1.00 -21.55 -25.12
CA GLN A 134 2.28 -22.22 -25.42
C GLN A 134 2.45 -23.55 -24.70
N THR A 135 1.52 -23.94 -23.86
CA THR A 135 1.48 -25.25 -23.21
C THR A 135 0.62 -26.21 -24.05
N PRO A 136 0.82 -27.55 -23.96
CA PRO A 136 0.05 -28.54 -24.71
C PRO A 136 -1.47 -28.41 -24.50
N GLU A 137 -2.27 -28.75 -25.50
CA GLU A 137 -3.72 -28.79 -25.34
C GLU A 137 -4.19 -29.88 -24.36
N THR A 138 -3.38 -30.95 -24.24
CA THR A 138 -3.62 -32.09 -23.34
C THR A 138 -3.35 -31.84 -21.88
N LYS A 139 -2.81 -30.66 -21.53
CA LYS A 139 -2.54 -30.27 -20.12
C LYS A 139 -3.79 -30.26 -19.26
N ASN A 140 -3.62 -30.54 -17.97
CA ASN A 140 -4.64 -30.29 -16.96
C ASN A 140 -4.45 -28.90 -16.35
N VAL A 141 -5.51 -28.11 -16.25
CA VAL A 141 -5.49 -26.78 -15.65
C VAL A 141 -6.22 -26.80 -14.30
N TRP A 142 -5.51 -26.44 -13.25
CA TRP A 142 -6.07 -26.34 -11.90
C TRP A 142 -6.13 -24.86 -11.49
N LEU A 143 -7.32 -24.32 -11.34
CA LEU A 143 -7.57 -22.93 -11.02
C LEU A 143 -7.93 -22.78 -9.53
N PHE A 144 -7.13 -22.02 -8.80
CA PHE A 144 -7.38 -21.68 -7.40
C PHE A 144 -7.62 -20.17 -7.26
N SER A 145 -8.71 -19.81 -6.59
CA SER A 145 -9.10 -18.41 -6.40
C SER A 145 -9.90 -18.24 -5.13
N ALA A 146 -9.87 -17.05 -4.56
CA ALA A 146 -10.75 -16.71 -3.43
C ALA A 146 -12.15 -16.30 -3.92
N THR A 147 -12.22 -15.73 -5.12
CA THR A 147 -13.45 -15.23 -5.76
C THR A 147 -13.56 -15.74 -7.18
N MET A 148 -14.79 -15.73 -7.75
CA MET A 148 -15.06 -16.14 -9.12
C MET A 148 -15.69 -14.97 -9.91
N PRO A 149 -14.95 -13.88 -10.18
CA PRO A 149 -15.43 -12.83 -11.07
C PRO A 149 -15.59 -13.35 -12.51
N LYS A 150 -16.30 -12.58 -13.34
CA LYS A 150 -16.58 -12.97 -14.72
C LYS A 150 -15.32 -13.25 -15.55
N GLU A 151 -14.26 -12.53 -15.25
CA GLU A 151 -12.97 -12.65 -15.92
C GLU A 151 -12.28 -13.99 -15.59
N VAL A 152 -12.30 -14.43 -14.33
CA VAL A 152 -11.80 -15.74 -13.89
C VAL A 152 -12.63 -16.86 -14.51
N ALA A 153 -13.97 -16.72 -14.49
CA ALA A 153 -14.86 -17.67 -15.12
C ALA A 153 -14.60 -17.83 -16.64
N LYS A 154 -14.22 -16.75 -17.34
CA LYS A 154 -13.83 -16.81 -18.75
C LYS A 154 -12.52 -17.62 -18.96
N ILE A 155 -11.53 -17.46 -18.08
CA ILE A 155 -10.30 -18.29 -18.17
C ILE A 155 -10.65 -19.75 -17.98
N SER A 156 -11.46 -20.09 -16.98
CA SER A 156 -11.94 -21.46 -16.77
C SER A 156 -12.62 -22.01 -18.03
N GLN A 157 -13.56 -21.26 -18.60
CA GLN A 157 -14.28 -21.66 -19.82
C GLN A 157 -13.37 -21.82 -21.06
N SER A 158 -12.28 -21.03 -21.13
CA SER A 158 -11.40 -21.05 -22.31
C SER A 158 -10.34 -22.14 -22.27
N TYR A 159 -9.91 -22.55 -21.09
CA TYR A 159 -8.74 -23.43 -20.93
C TYR A 159 -9.01 -24.72 -20.14
N GLN A 160 -10.23 -24.91 -19.64
CA GLN A 160 -10.62 -26.10 -18.89
C GLN A 160 -11.76 -26.84 -19.58
N THR A 161 -11.74 -28.16 -19.47
CA THR A 161 -12.78 -29.05 -20.01
C THR A 161 -13.48 -29.77 -18.87
N ASN A 162 -14.75 -29.47 -18.62
CA ASN A 162 -15.57 -30.05 -17.55
C ASN A 162 -14.83 -30.10 -16.19
N PRO A 163 -14.36 -28.96 -15.66
CA PRO A 163 -13.60 -28.97 -14.42
C PRO A 163 -14.42 -29.42 -13.23
N LEU A 164 -13.80 -30.17 -12.33
CA LEU A 164 -14.37 -30.45 -11.01
C LEU A 164 -14.30 -29.17 -10.16
N GLU A 165 -15.45 -28.61 -9.82
CA GLU A 165 -15.54 -27.42 -8.97
C GLU A 165 -15.75 -27.82 -7.50
N VAL A 166 -14.82 -27.39 -6.63
CA VAL A 166 -14.91 -27.53 -5.18
C VAL A 166 -14.84 -26.15 -4.54
N SER A 167 -15.81 -25.85 -3.68
CA SER A 167 -15.85 -24.59 -2.93
C SER A 167 -15.79 -24.89 -1.43
N ILE A 168 -14.80 -24.30 -0.75
CA ILE A 168 -14.68 -24.37 0.70
C ILE A 168 -15.25 -23.09 1.30
N GLY A 169 -16.35 -23.22 2.05
CA GLY A 169 -17.15 -22.08 2.53
C GLY A 169 -18.17 -21.62 1.49
N HIS A 170 -18.96 -20.63 1.86
CA HIS A 170 -19.90 -20.02 0.89
C HIS A 170 -19.14 -19.04 -0.03
N LYS A 171 -19.51 -19.03 -1.31
CA LYS A 171 -18.96 -18.05 -2.28
C LYS A 171 -19.09 -16.64 -1.71
N ASN A 172 -17.95 -15.90 -1.65
CA ASN A 172 -17.86 -14.51 -1.18
C ASN A 172 -18.14 -14.28 0.32
N GLN A 173 -18.00 -15.27 1.19
CA GLN A 173 -18.12 -15.07 2.64
C GLN A 173 -16.75 -14.72 3.23
N THR A 174 -16.72 -13.76 4.16
CA THR A 174 -15.53 -13.47 4.95
C THR A 174 -15.34 -14.53 6.05
N ASN A 175 -14.12 -14.65 6.58
CA ASN A 175 -13.82 -15.55 7.68
C ASN A 175 -14.61 -15.12 8.94
N GLU A 176 -15.39 -16.03 9.52
CA GLU A 176 -16.21 -15.80 10.71
C GLU A 176 -15.40 -15.41 11.96
N ASN A 177 -14.11 -15.69 11.96
CA ASN A 177 -13.20 -15.33 13.05
C ASN A 177 -12.70 -13.89 12.99
N ILE A 178 -13.19 -13.07 12.04
CA ILE A 178 -12.78 -11.67 11.88
C ILE A 178 -13.90 -10.77 12.37
N ASP A 179 -13.62 -9.96 13.37
CA ASP A 179 -14.52 -8.89 13.81
C ASP A 179 -14.34 -7.67 12.90
N HIS A 180 -15.40 -7.28 12.20
CA HIS A 180 -15.39 -6.17 11.26
C HIS A 180 -15.97 -4.92 11.90
N VAL A 181 -15.13 -3.89 12.12
CA VAL A 181 -15.55 -2.65 12.79
C VAL A 181 -15.25 -1.44 11.91
N TYR A 182 -16.23 -0.54 11.73
CA TYR A 182 -15.98 0.71 11.03
C TYR A 182 -16.14 1.92 11.91
N TYR A 183 -15.30 2.94 11.67
CA TYR A 183 -15.28 4.20 12.39
C TYR A 183 -15.53 5.36 11.42
N SER A 184 -16.51 6.20 11.74
CA SER A 184 -16.84 7.36 10.92
C SER A 184 -16.10 8.59 11.44
N VAL A 185 -15.15 9.11 10.65
CA VAL A 185 -14.26 10.22 11.01
C VAL A 185 -14.22 11.28 9.91
N MET A 186 -13.80 12.50 10.22
CA MET A 186 -13.50 13.49 9.19
C MET A 186 -12.17 13.16 8.51
N GLU A 187 -12.05 13.48 7.22
CA GLU A 187 -10.82 13.19 6.45
C GLU A 187 -9.55 13.76 7.10
N ARG A 188 -9.62 14.98 7.63
CA ARG A 188 -8.50 15.63 8.33
C ARG A 188 -8.10 14.94 9.64
N ASP A 189 -9.03 14.21 10.25
CA ASP A 189 -8.87 13.57 11.55
C ASP A 189 -8.48 12.08 11.42
N ARG A 190 -8.38 11.55 10.18
CA ARG A 190 -8.13 10.13 9.87
C ARG A 190 -6.82 9.62 10.50
N TYR A 191 -5.74 10.39 10.42
CA TYR A 191 -4.47 10.01 11.05
C TYR A 191 -4.56 9.94 12.58
N GLY A 192 -5.22 10.95 13.21
CA GLY A 192 -5.44 10.93 14.65
C GLY A 192 -6.30 9.75 15.11
N ALA A 193 -7.28 9.34 14.28
CA ALA A 193 -8.10 8.17 14.55
C ALA A 193 -7.29 6.86 14.51
N VAL A 194 -6.45 6.66 13.47
CA VAL A 194 -5.53 5.49 13.43
C VAL A 194 -4.66 5.44 14.65
N LYS A 195 -4.05 6.57 15.03
CA LYS A 195 -3.19 6.62 16.21
C LYS A 195 -3.93 6.20 17.48
N ARG A 196 -5.18 6.69 17.69
CA ARG A 196 -5.98 6.27 18.84
C ARG A 196 -6.34 4.80 18.84
N LEU A 197 -6.63 4.23 17.67
CA LEU A 197 -6.89 2.80 17.54
C LEU A 197 -5.65 1.97 17.85
N ILE A 198 -4.46 2.43 17.47
CA ILE A 198 -3.19 1.77 17.82
C ILE A 198 -2.95 1.88 19.34
N ASP A 199 -3.13 3.06 19.90
CA ASP A 199 -2.87 3.31 21.32
C ASP A 199 -3.87 2.59 22.25
N SER A 200 -5.12 2.37 21.78
CA SER A 200 -6.11 1.56 22.51
C SER A 200 -5.84 0.05 22.46
N ASN A 201 -4.94 -0.40 21.55
CA ASN A 201 -4.58 -1.80 21.39
C ASN A 201 -3.07 -1.99 21.59
N PRO A 202 -2.58 -1.95 22.83
CA PRO A 202 -1.14 -1.91 23.11
C PRO A 202 -0.35 -3.13 22.63
N ASN A 203 -0.99 -4.26 22.38
CA ASN A 203 -0.39 -5.48 21.86
C ASN A 203 -0.65 -5.68 20.37
N ILE A 204 -1.05 -4.61 19.67
CA ILE A 204 -1.33 -4.66 18.24
C ILE A 204 -0.10 -5.13 17.46
N TYR A 205 -0.28 -6.16 16.63
CA TYR A 205 0.60 -6.55 15.56
C TYR A 205 -0.21 -6.39 14.28
N GLY A 206 0.01 -5.27 13.59
CA GLY A 206 -0.98 -4.72 12.67
C GLY A 206 -0.47 -4.43 11.26
N LEU A 207 -1.39 -4.59 10.30
CA LEU A 207 -1.19 -4.21 8.91
C LEU A 207 -2.13 -3.06 8.55
N ILE A 208 -1.58 -1.92 8.13
CA ILE A 208 -2.34 -0.71 7.80
C ILE A 208 -2.35 -0.54 6.28
N PHE A 209 -3.53 -0.58 5.67
CA PHE A 209 -3.71 -0.41 4.24
C PHE A 209 -3.98 1.05 3.86
N CYS A 210 -3.12 1.61 3.01
CA CYS A 210 -3.28 2.93 2.41
C CYS A 210 -3.49 2.80 0.89
N ARG A 211 -4.19 3.78 0.29
CA ARG A 211 -4.53 3.76 -1.13
C ARG A 211 -3.33 4.01 -2.03
N THR A 212 -2.43 4.90 -1.65
CA THR A 212 -1.31 5.33 -2.50
C THR A 212 0.05 5.12 -1.84
N ARG A 213 1.10 4.97 -2.66
CA ARG A 213 2.50 4.85 -2.19
C ARG A 213 2.91 6.04 -1.33
N HIS A 214 2.56 7.26 -1.75
CA HIS A 214 2.86 8.49 -1.02
C HIS A 214 2.16 8.53 0.35
N GLU A 215 0.90 8.14 0.42
CA GLU A 215 0.14 8.07 1.67
C GLU A 215 0.74 7.01 2.61
N THR A 216 1.09 5.84 2.07
CA THR A 216 1.78 4.76 2.80
C THR A 216 3.07 5.25 3.45
N ALA A 217 3.93 5.90 2.67
CA ALA A 217 5.19 6.47 3.17
C ALA A 217 4.93 7.56 4.23
N SER A 218 3.98 8.48 3.97
CA SER A 218 3.67 9.57 4.88
C SER A 218 3.08 9.10 6.22
N VAL A 219 2.18 8.09 6.20
CA VAL A 219 1.59 7.53 7.42
C VAL A 219 2.65 6.80 8.23
N ALA A 220 3.47 5.95 7.59
CA ALA A 220 4.55 5.24 8.26
C ALA A 220 5.59 6.18 8.86
N GLU A 221 5.99 7.22 8.13
CA GLU A 221 6.94 8.22 8.61
C GLU A 221 6.42 8.99 9.83
N LYS A 222 5.13 9.41 9.80
CA LYS A 222 4.50 10.07 10.96
C LYS A 222 4.47 9.16 12.18
N LEU A 223 4.06 7.90 12.00
CA LEU A 223 4.05 6.92 13.09
C LEU A 223 5.45 6.70 13.66
N SER A 224 6.45 6.51 12.80
CA SER A 224 7.85 6.32 13.22
C SER A 224 8.41 7.53 13.97
N ARG A 225 8.14 8.76 13.51
CA ARG A 225 8.55 9.99 14.21
C ARG A 225 7.90 10.15 15.58
N GLU A 226 6.69 9.63 15.74
CA GLU A 226 5.97 9.63 17.02
C GLU A 226 6.37 8.47 17.94
N GLY A 227 7.32 7.63 17.52
CA GLY A 227 7.90 6.55 18.33
C GLY A 227 7.24 5.20 18.17
N TYR A 228 6.34 5.03 17.18
CA TYR A 228 5.80 3.71 16.84
C TYR A 228 6.80 2.93 15.99
N ASN A 229 6.88 1.63 16.23
CA ASN A 229 7.69 0.74 15.42
C ASN A 229 6.94 0.38 14.13
N ALA A 230 6.98 1.31 13.16
CA ALA A 230 6.22 1.26 11.92
C ALA A 230 7.12 1.49 10.70
N GLU A 231 6.98 0.67 9.65
CA GLU A 231 7.69 0.83 8.38
C GLU A 231 6.72 0.74 7.18
N PRO A 232 7.05 1.44 6.07
CA PRO A 232 6.24 1.38 4.86
C PRO A 232 6.61 0.20 3.97
N LEU A 233 5.60 -0.33 3.23
CA LEU A 233 5.79 -1.33 2.19
C LEU A 233 5.04 -0.90 0.92
N HIS A 234 5.76 -0.44 -0.10
CA HIS A 234 5.18 0.02 -1.36
C HIS A 234 6.12 -0.20 -2.56
N GLY A 235 5.61 0.03 -3.77
CA GLY A 235 6.31 -0.29 -5.00
C GLY A 235 7.56 0.54 -5.30
N ASP A 236 7.82 1.63 -4.59
CA ASP A 236 9.03 2.45 -4.80
C ASP A 236 10.23 1.95 -3.99
N LEU A 237 10.00 0.99 -3.07
CA LEU A 237 11.10 0.33 -2.36
C LEU A 237 11.85 -0.61 -3.28
N SER A 238 13.17 -0.58 -3.21
CA SER A 238 14.01 -1.60 -3.84
C SER A 238 13.70 -2.99 -3.25
N GLN A 239 14.03 -4.04 -3.99
CA GLN A 239 13.72 -5.38 -3.54
C GLN A 239 14.43 -5.72 -2.21
N ALA A 240 15.69 -5.32 -2.06
CA ALA A 240 16.43 -5.54 -0.81
C ALA A 240 15.80 -4.81 0.39
N GLN A 241 15.23 -3.62 0.17
CA GLN A 241 14.49 -2.92 1.22
C GLN A 241 13.19 -3.66 1.59
N ARG A 242 12.44 -4.13 0.58
CA ARG A 242 11.22 -4.92 0.82
C ARG A 242 11.50 -6.19 1.61
N ASP A 243 12.52 -6.96 1.19
CA ASP A 243 12.94 -8.19 1.87
C ASP A 243 13.30 -7.90 3.34
N ARG A 244 14.07 -6.84 3.60
CA ARG A 244 14.45 -6.42 4.95
C ARG A 244 13.24 -6.03 5.82
N VAL A 245 12.31 -5.22 5.28
CA VAL A 245 11.08 -4.82 6.01
C VAL A 245 10.25 -6.06 6.34
N MET A 246 10.11 -6.96 5.37
CA MET A 246 9.35 -8.19 5.54
C MET A 246 9.95 -9.14 6.58
N ASP A 247 11.28 -9.29 6.57
CA ASP A 247 11.97 -10.12 7.56
C ASP A 247 11.81 -9.55 8.97
N ARG A 248 11.97 -8.24 9.14
CA ARG A 248 11.71 -7.58 10.43
C ARG A 248 10.28 -7.74 10.90
N PHE A 249 9.31 -7.63 9.98
CA PHE A 249 7.90 -7.81 10.32
C PHE A 249 7.60 -9.27 10.71
N ARG A 250 8.07 -10.28 9.96
CA ARG A 250 7.91 -11.70 10.31
C ARG A 250 8.52 -12.06 11.66
N ASN A 251 9.67 -11.50 11.97
CA ASN A 251 10.37 -11.73 13.25
C ASN A 251 9.74 -10.96 14.42
N LYS A 252 8.66 -10.19 14.17
CA LYS A 252 8.00 -9.32 15.18
C LYS A 252 8.90 -8.19 15.71
N ASP A 253 10.01 -7.89 15.02
CA ASP A 253 10.86 -6.72 15.29
C ASP A 253 10.17 -5.41 14.85
N LEU A 254 9.10 -5.51 14.08
CA LEU A 254 8.26 -4.43 13.61
C LEU A 254 6.82 -4.67 14.06
N GLN A 255 6.21 -3.69 14.72
CA GLN A 255 4.84 -3.79 15.25
C GLN A 255 3.79 -3.51 14.18
N LEU A 256 4.05 -2.54 13.31
CA LEU A 256 3.10 -2.04 12.33
C LEU A 256 3.72 -2.02 10.94
N LEU A 257 3.05 -2.62 9.97
CA LEU A 257 3.41 -2.54 8.57
C LEU A 257 2.37 -1.66 7.85
N VAL A 258 2.81 -0.56 7.23
CA VAL A 258 1.93 0.31 6.44
C VAL A 258 2.12 -0.03 4.96
N ALA A 259 1.08 -0.49 4.27
CA ALA A 259 1.24 -1.05 2.94
C ALA A 259 0.18 -0.58 1.94
N THR A 260 0.52 -0.63 0.64
CA THR A 260 -0.47 -0.58 -0.46
C THR A 260 -1.00 -1.99 -0.74
N ASP A 261 -2.19 -2.11 -1.35
CA ASP A 261 -2.75 -3.40 -1.74
C ASP A 261 -1.76 -4.26 -2.53
N VAL A 262 -1.18 -3.69 -3.57
CA VAL A 262 -0.23 -4.41 -4.45
C VAL A 262 0.99 -4.92 -3.69
N ALA A 263 1.50 -4.14 -2.73
CA ALA A 263 2.68 -4.53 -1.97
C ALA A 263 2.38 -5.55 -0.86
N ALA A 264 1.15 -5.56 -0.35
CA ALA A 264 0.71 -6.49 0.68
C ALA A 264 0.13 -7.81 0.13
N ARG A 265 -0.03 -7.92 -1.19
CA ARG A 265 -0.47 -9.17 -1.83
C ARG A 265 0.57 -10.28 -1.67
N GLY A 266 0.09 -11.49 -1.45
CA GLY A 266 0.96 -12.65 -1.27
C GLY A 266 1.80 -12.63 0.01
N LEU A 267 1.53 -11.69 0.94
CA LEU A 267 2.18 -11.71 2.24
C LEU A 267 1.66 -12.89 3.05
N ASP A 268 2.57 -13.80 3.34
CA ASP A 268 2.35 -14.89 4.28
C ASP A 268 2.96 -14.51 5.62
N ILE A 269 2.10 -14.01 6.47
CA ILE A 269 2.46 -13.60 7.83
C ILE A 269 1.38 -14.13 8.75
N ASP A 270 1.83 -14.89 9.70
CA ASP A 270 0.98 -15.39 10.76
C ASP A 270 0.86 -14.35 11.88
N ASP A 271 -0.17 -14.55 12.71
CA ASP A 271 -0.37 -13.80 13.94
C ASP A 271 -0.69 -12.30 13.78
N ILE A 272 -1.02 -11.81 12.59
CA ILE A 272 -1.55 -10.44 12.45
C ILE A 272 -2.85 -10.35 13.24
N THR A 273 -2.85 -9.50 14.27
CA THR A 273 -4.01 -9.31 15.15
C THR A 273 -5.03 -8.36 14.57
N HIS A 274 -4.56 -7.31 13.89
CA HIS A 274 -5.40 -6.24 13.36
C HIS A 274 -5.05 -5.89 11.92
N VAL A 275 -6.06 -5.74 11.09
CA VAL A 275 -5.97 -5.11 9.78
C VAL A 275 -6.67 -3.77 9.84
N ILE A 276 -5.95 -2.69 9.61
CA ILE A 276 -6.51 -1.34 9.62
C ILE A 276 -6.62 -0.83 8.18
N ASN A 277 -7.85 -0.63 7.72
CA ASN A 277 -8.11 0.01 6.44
C ASN A 277 -8.12 1.53 6.64
N TYR A 278 -6.96 2.18 6.43
CA TYR A 278 -6.84 3.65 6.47
C TYR A 278 -7.76 4.30 5.42
N ASN A 279 -7.88 3.67 4.26
CA ASN A 279 -8.88 3.97 3.24
C ASN A 279 -9.60 2.67 2.86
N LEU A 280 -10.91 2.76 2.60
CA LEU A 280 -11.61 1.67 1.93
C LEU A 280 -10.97 1.39 0.56
N PRO A 281 -10.85 0.13 0.16
CA PRO A 281 -10.44 -0.22 -1.19
C PRO A 281 -11.48 0.27 -2.20
N ASP A 282 -11.04 0.45 -3.44
CA ASP A 282 -11.95 0.84 -4.52
C ASP A 282 -12.79 -0.36 -4.97
N ASP A 283 -12.20 -1.56 -5.00
CA ASP A 283 -12.87 -2.82 -5.29
C ASP A 283 -13.21 -3.56 -3.99
N MET A 284 -14.44 -4.08 -3.92
CA MET A 284 -14.94 -4.75 -2.72
C MET A 284 -14.23 -6.07 -2.44
N GLU A 285 -13.78 -6.78 -3.48
CA GLU A 285 -13.02 -8.03 -3.37
C GLU A 285 -11.69 -7.81 -2.65
N ASN A 286 -11.04 -6.67 -2.88
CA ASN A 286 -9.83 -6.28 -2.17
C ASN A 286 -10.05 -6.16 -0.66
N TYR A 287 -11.27 -5.84 -0.20
CA TYR A 287 -11.58 -5.82 1.23
C TYR A 287 -11.42 -7.21 1.87
N THR A 288 -11.92 -8.25 1.20
CA THR A 288 -11.78 -9.65 1.67
C THR A 288 -10.31 -10.07 1.72
N HIS A 289 -9.53 -9.71 0.69
CA HIS A 289 -8.11 -10.01 0.63
C HIS A 289 -7.29 -9.28 1.69
N ARG A 290 -7.69 -8.05 2.06
CA ARG A 290 -7.07 -7.30 3.16
C ARG A 290 -7.43 -7.91 4.51
N SER A 291 -8.73 -8.10 4.79
CA SER A 291 -9.19 -8.66 6.07
C SER A 291 -8.69 -10.07 6.29
N GLY A 292 -8.57 -10.89 5.22
CA GLY A 292 -7.99 -12.24 5.29
C GLY A 292 -6.49 -12.30 5.61
N ARG A 293 -5.82 -11.16 5.87
CA ARG A 293 -4.46 -11.14 6.43
C ARG A 293 -4.45 -11.39 7.94
N THR A 294 -5.57 -11.22 8.64
CA THR A 294 -5.74 -11.62 10.03
C THR A 294 -6.59 -12.88 10.18
N ALA A 295 -6.75 -13.38 11.38
CA ALA A 295 -7.56 -14.55 11.72
C ALA A 295 -7.18 -15.84 10.97
N ARG A 296 -5.89 -16.04 10.71
CA ARG A 296 -5.37 -17.27 10.10
C ARG A 296 -5.26 -18.40 11.11
N ALA A 297 -5.26 -19.63 10.63
CA ALA A 297 -5.13 -20.85 11.44
C ALA A 297 -6.13 -20.94 12.63
N GLY A 298 -7.37 -20.46 12.42
CA GLY A 298 -8.43 -20.53 13.44
C GLY A 298 -8.32 -19.51 14.57
N LYS A 299 -7.37 -18.56 14.49
CA LYS A 299 -7.24 -17.46 15.45
C LYS A 299 -8.32 -16.40 15.20
N LYS A 300 -8.59 -15.57 16.21
CA LYS A 300 -9.44 -14.38 16.05
C LYS A 300 -8.63 -13.19 15.58
N GLY A 301 -9.27 -12.28 14.85
CA GLY A 301 -8.64 -11.06 14.35
C GLY A 301 -9.64 -9.93 14.15
N GLU A 302 -9.15 -8.71 14.06
CA GLU A 302 -9.96 -7.52 13.86
C GLU A 302 -9.65 -6.83 12.55
N SER A 303 -10.70 -6.44 11.81
CA SER A 303 -10.60 -5.61 10.61
C SER A 303 -11.26 -4.26 10.88
N LEU A 304 -10.43 -3.24 11.11
CA LEU A 304 -10.84 -1.89 11.45
C LEU A 304 -10.86 -1.01 10.20
N VAL A 305 -11.93 -0.28 9.97
CA VAL A 305 -12.14 0.52 8.77
C VAL A 305 -12.39 1.97 9.12
N LEU A 306 -11.60 2.88 8.59
CA LEU A 306 -11.84 4.32 8.70
C LEU A 306 -12.59 4.82 7.46
N ILE A 307 -13.76 5.40 7.69
CA ILE A 307 -14.58 5.99 6.63
C ILE A 307 -14.91 7.45 6.93
N ASN A 308 -15.14 8.22 5.88
CA ASN A 308 -15.82 9.49 6.02
C ASN A 308 -17.35 9.29 5.86
N THR A 309 -18.14 10.30 6.22
CA THR A 309 -19.61 10.20 6.15
C THR A 309 -20.17 9.93 4.76
N ARG A 310 -19.41 10.23 3.69
CA ARG A 310 -19.81 9.98 2.30
C ARG A 310 -19.62 8.51 1.88
N GLU A 311 -18.78 7.77 2.59
CA GLU A 311 -18.44 6.38 2.31
C GLU A 311 -19.36 5.36 2.99
N ASN A 312 -20.35 5.80 3.80
CA ASN A 312 -21.35 4.90 4.41
C ASN A 312 -22.07 4.00 3.42
N GLY A 313 -22.27 4.47 2.18
CA GLY A 313 -22.86 3.66 1.11
C GLY A 313 -21.97 2.49 0.68
N LYS A 314 -20.64 2.65 0.74
CA LYS A 314 -19.69 1.58 0.40
C LYS A 314 -19.72 0.47 1.46
N ILE A 315 -19.82 0.80 2.76
CA ILE A 315 -19.96 -0.20 3.83
C ILE A 315 -21.16 -1.11 3.57
N ARG A 316 -22.35 -0.53 3.34
CA ARG A 316 -23.57 -1.30 3.04
C ARG A 316 -23.44 -2.16 1.78
N ALA A 317 -22.72 -1.67 0.77
CA ALA A 317 -22.45 -2.45 -0.44
C ALA A 317 -21.56 -3.66 -0.16
N ILE A 318 -20.51 -3.50 0.66
CA ILE A 318 -19.64 -4.59 1.10
C ILE A 318 -20.43 -5.62 1.93
N GLU A 319 -21.24 -5.17 2.91
CA GLU A 319 -22.10 -6.04 3.72
C GLU A 319 -22.99 -6.93 2.85
N LYS A 320 -23.67 -6.30 1.88
CA LYS A 320 -24.57 -7.02 0.96
C LYS A 320 -23.83 -8.01 0.06
N GLN A 321 -22.67 -7.61 -0.51
CA GLN A 321 -21.94 -8.44 -1.46
C GLN A 321 -21.21 -9.60 -0.77
N MET A 322 -20.65 -9.35 0.40
CA MET A 322 -19.83 -10.31 1.16
C MET A 322 -20.64 -11.07 2.22
N ARG A 323 -21.94 -10.78 2.36
CA ARG A 323 -22.85 -11.40 3.34
C ARG A 323 -22.28 -11.37 4.76
N MET A 324 -21.78 -10.19 5.14
CA MET A 324 -21.17 -9.95 6.46
C MET A 324 -21.79 -8.70 7.08
N GLU A 325 -21.59 -8.51 8.37
CA GLU A 325 -22.03 -7.32 9.09
C GLU A 325 -20.84 -6.54 9.63
N PHE A 326 -20.94 -5.23 9.56
CA PHE A 326 -19.99 -4.33 10.21
C PHE A 326 -20.57 -3.79 11.50
N THR A 327 -19.83 -3.90 12.57
CA THR A 327 -20.14 -3.18 13.80
C THR A 327 -19.66 -1.72 13.69
N LYS A 328 -20.52 -0.78 14.05
CA LYS A 328 -20.12 0.62 14.12
C LYS A 328 -19.37 0.88 15.43
N GLY A 329 -18.09 1.19 15.33
CA GLY A 329 -17.26 1.59 16.47
C GLY A 329 -17.29 3.09 16.74
N THR A 330 -16.88 3.45 17.95
CA THR A 330 -16.55 4.83 18.35
C THR A 330 -15.06 4.93 18.61
N ILE A 331 -14.43 5.98 18.08
CA ILE A 331 -13.01 6.23 18.35
C ILE A 331 -12.83 6.45 19.85
N PRO A 332 -11.92 5.70 20.51
CA PRO A 332 -11.71 5.82 21.96
C PRO A 332 -11.41 7.23 22.40
N SER A 333 -11.92 7.59 23.56
CA SER A 333 -11.63 8.88 24.17
C SER A 333 -10.17 8.97 24.63
N PRO A 334 -9.60 10.16 24.78
CA PRO A 334 -8.29 10.35 25.38
C PRO A 334 -8.14 9.67 26.74
N GLU A 335 -9.18 9.72 27.55
CA GLU A 335 -9.24 9.15 28.90
C GLU A 335 -9.16 7.63 28.87
N ASP A 336 -9.94 6.99 27.98
CA ASP A 336 -9.93 5.52 27.80
C ASP A 336 -8.56 5.05 27.39
N ILE A 337 -7.93 5.75 26.44
CA ILE A 337 -6.59 5.40 25.95
C ILE A 337 -5.56 5.53 27.07
N CYS A 338 -5.62 6.63 27.84
CA CYS A 338 -4.74 6.83 28.98
C CYS A 338 -4.87 5.71 30.01
N ALA A 339 -6.10 5.27 30.32
CA ALA A 339 -6.36 4.17 31.25
C ALA A 339 -5.74 2.84 30.75
N VAL A 340 -5.92 2.52 29.46
CA VAL A 340 -5.36 1.30 28.84
C VAL A 340 -3.83 1.31 28.89
N GLN A 341 -3.21 2.42 28.51
CA GLN A 341 -1.73 2.54 28.49
C GLN A 341 -1.14 2.53 29.90
N LEU A 342 -1.81 3.12 30.88
CA LEU A 342 -1.41 3.06 32.28
C LEU A 342 -1.46 1.62 32.80
N THR A 343 -2.54 0.88 32.50
CA THR A 343 -2.68 -0.53 32.87
C THR A 343 -1.58 -1.38 32.25
N LYS A 344 -1.22 -1.12 30.98
CA LYS A 344 -0.09 -1.80 30.31
C LYS A 344 1.24 -1.50 31.00
N LEU A 345 1.50 -0.22 31.32
CA LEU A 345 2.71 0.17 32.05
C LEU A 345 2.83 -0.56 33.39
N MET A 346 1.73 -0.61 34.16
CA MET A 346 1.69 -1.32 35.42
C MET A 346 1.97 -2.82 35.23
N SER A 347 1.31 -3.45 34.27
CA SER A 347 1.53 -4.88 33.97
C SER A 347 2.98 -5.15 33.55
N LYS A 348 3.58 -4.27 32.76
CA LYS A 348 4.99 -4.36 32.36
C LYS A 348 5.91 -4.28 33.56
N ILE A 349 5.68 -3.32 34.48
CA ILE A 349 6.50 -3.15 35.67
C ILE A 349 6.41 -4.41 36.57
N ILE A 350 5.18 -4.94 36.78
CA ILE A 350 4.95 -6.15 37.58
C ILE A 350 5.65 -7.37 36.97
N ALA A 351 5.62 -7.49 35.63
CA ALA A 351 6.21 -8.62 34.92
C ALA A 351 7.73 -8.50 34.70
N THR A 352 8.34 -7.36 35.05
CA THR A 352 9.78 -7.15 34.87
C THR A 352 10.56 -7.97 35.90
N GLU A 353 11.33 -8.94 35.45
CA GLU A 353 12.29 -9.67 36.27
C GLU A 353 13.52 -8.78 36.51
N VAL A 354 13.90 -8.65 37.76
CA VAL A 354 15.05 -7.83 38.15
C VAL A 354 16.31 -8.70 38.13
N ASN A 355 17.28 -8.32 37.30
CA ASN A 355 18.59 -8.95 37.36
C ASN A 355 19.40 -8.34 38.53
N GLU A 356 19.21 -8.92 39.71
CA GLU A 356 19.83 -8.43 40.95
C GLU A 356 21.35 -8.27 40.82
N LYS A 357 22.04 -9.18 40.13
CA LYS A 357 23.51 -9.17 39.99
C LYS A 357 24.04 -7.96 39.20
N GLU A 358 23.28 -7.50 38.20
CA GLU A 358 23.66 -6.35 37.37
C GLU A 358 23.35 -5.01 38.06
N ILE A 359 22.30 -4.97 38.86
CA ILE A 359 21.82 -3.73 39.48
C ILE A 359 22.36 -3.52 40.89
N GLU A 360 22.85 -4.57 41.60
CA GLU A 360 23.30 -4.56 42.99
C GLU A 360 24.32 -3.47 43.28
N ALA A 361 25.28 -3.26 42.38
CA ALA A 361 26.32 -2.23 42.52
C ALA A 361 25.78 -0.79 42.55
N PHE A 362 24.59 -0.54 41.98
CA PHE A 362 23.96 0.77 41.86
C PHE A 362 22.87 1.00 42.93
N LEU A 363 22.36 -0.07 43.55
CA LEU A 363 21.23 0.02 44.51
C LEU A 363 21.53 0.91 45.72
N PRO A 364 22.73 0.89 46.34
CA PRO A 364 23.01 1.76 47.49
C PRO A 364 22.86 3.25 47.19
N GLN A 365 23.34 3.69 46.01
CA GLN A 365 23.22 5.07 45.57
C GLN A 365 21.78 5.43 45.25
N ILE A 366 21.02 4.50 44.65
CA ILE A 366 19.63 4.67 44.32
C ILE A 366 18.80 4.81 45.60
N TYR A 367 19.00 3.93 46.57
CA TYR A 367 18.26 3.96 47.85
C TYR A 367 18.54 5.23 48.61
N SER A 368 19.82 5.64 48.72
CA SER A 368 20.19 6.91 49.36
C SER A 368 19.52 8.13 48.67
N SER A 369 19.40 8.11 47.34
CA SER A 369 18.74 9.21 46.60
C SER A 369 17.23 9.30 46.82
N PHE A 370 16.61 8.23 47.28
CA PHE A 370 15.15 8.15 47.50
C PHE A 370 14.75 7.98 48.98
N GLU A 371 15.72 8.07 49.93
CA GLU A 371 15.50 7.81 51.34
C GLU A 371 14.40 8.71 51.96
N ASP A 372 14.35 9.99 51.56
CA ASP A 372 13.38 10.95 52.03
C ASP A 372 12.04 10.95 51.26
N ILE A 373 11.87 10.06 50.27
CA ILE A 373 10.67 10.02 49.41
C ILE A 373 9.76 8.89 49.87
N SER A 374 8.49 9.24 50.18
CA SER A 374 7.50 8.21 50.52
C SER A 374 7.29 7.23 49.34
N LYS A 375 6.94 5.96 49.65
CA LYS A 375 6.62 4.96 48.64
C LYS A 375 5.54 5.46 47.67
N GLU A 376 4.53 6.13 48.17
CA GLU A 376 3.43 6.72 47.42
C GLU A 376 3.92 7.79 46.44
N ASP A 377 4.80 8.68 46.91
CA ASP A 377 5.34 9.75 46.06
C ASP A 377 6.37 9.22 45.06
N LEU A 378 7.14 8.21 45.41
CA LEU A 378 8.03 7.52 44.48
C LEU A 378 7.24 6.90 43.33
N ILE A 379 6.14 6.19 43.63
CA ILE A 379 5.26 5.62 42.62
C ILE A 379 4.67 6.72 41.72
N LYS A 380 4.17 7.81 42.31
CA LYS A 380 3.62 8.95 41.54
C LYS A 380 4.68 9.56 40.61
N LYS A 381 5.90 9.78 41.13
CA LYS A 381 7.00 10.35 40.34
C LYS A 381 7.42 9.41 39.21
N PHE A 382 7.52 8.09 39.48
CA PHE A 382 7.87 7.09 38.51
C PHE A 382 6.83 6.97 37.39
N VAL A 383 5.55 6.85 37.76
CA VAL A 383 4.46 6.83 36.79
C VAL A 383 4.43 8.15 35.98
N SER A 384 4.62 9.31 36.64
CA SER A 384 4.62 10.59 35.95
C SER A 384 5.78 10.73 34.97
N ALA A 385 6.99 10.25 35.32
CA ALA A 385 8.14 10.34 34.45
C ALA A 385 7.92 9.58 33.12
N GLU A 386 7.32 8.38 33.18
CA GLU A 386 7.04 7.57 32.00
C GLU A 386 5.78 8.03 31.25
N PHE A 387 4.77 8.56 31.96
CA PHE A 387 3.43 8.76 31.42
C PHE A 387 3.09 10.21 31.06
N ASN A 388 3.81 11.21 31.59
CA ASN A 388 3.48 12.62 31.33
C ASN A 388 3.52 13.00 29.85
N ARG A 389 4.48 12.45 29.08
CA ARG A 389 4.56 12.68 27.65
C ARG A 389 3.29 12.22 26.92
N PHE A 390 2.71 11.13 27.37
CA PHE A 390 1.49 10.58 26.81
C PHE A 390 0.26 11.40 27.21
N LEU A 391 0.17 11.76 28.49
CA LEU A 391 -0.88 12.63 29.01
C LEU A 391 -0.90 14.02 28.34
N ASP A 392 0.24 14.62 28.12
CA ASP A 392 0.33 15.96 27.49
C ASP A 392 -0.15 15.94 26.04
N TYR A 393 0.10 14.86 25.31
CA TYR A 393 -0.41 14.68 23.95
C TYR A 393 -1.95 14.59 23.95
N TYR A 394 -2.51 13.78 24.83
CA TYR A 394 -3.94 13.53 24.85
C TYR A 394 -4.77 14.60 25.55
N ARG A 395 -4.21 15.39 26.47
CA ARG A 395 -4.90 16.50 27.16
C ARG A 395 -5.51 17.53 26.20
N LYS A 396 -4.89 17.75 25.05
CA LYS A 396 -5.34 18.73 24.04
C LYS A 396 -6.16 18.07 22.92
N ALA A 397 -6.35 16.77 22.96
CA ALA A 397 -6.99 16.02 21.89
C ALA A 397 -8.51 16.04 22.02
N GLY A 398 -9.22 16.62 21.06
CA GLY A 398 -10.68 16.67 21.00
C GLY A 398 -11.32 15.36 20.54
N ASP A 399 -12.67 15.29 20.56
CA ASP A 399 -13.42 14.16 20.00
C ASP A 399 -13.25 14.08 18.47
N LEU A 400 -12.95 12.89 17.97
CA LEU A 400 -12.73 12.62 16.53
C LEU A 400 -13.94 11.96 15.85
N ASN A 401 -14.99 11.60 16.59
CA ASN A 401 -16.18 10.97 16.05
C ASN A 401 -17.01 11.94 15.22
N ALA A 402 -17.28 11.61 13.94
CA ALA A 402 -17.98 12.51 13.02
C ALA A 402 -19.46 12.78 13.40
N SER A 403 -20.04 11.94 14.25
CA SER A 403 -21.47 12.00 14.60
C SER A 403 -21.80 12.92 15.78
N SER A 404 -20.83 13.35 16.59
CA SER A 404 -21.09 14.17 17.78
C SER A 404 -21.26 15.66 17.49
N ARG A 405 -20.80 16.16 16.36
CA ARG A 405 -20.87 17.60 16.03
C ARG A 405 -22.21 18.10 15.50
N ASN A 406 -23.18 17.23 15.20
CA ASN A 406 -24.49 17.65 14.66
C ASN A 406 -25.67 17.57 15.66
N LYS A 407 -25.46 17.22 16.93
CA LYS A 407 -26.57 17.09 17.90
C LYS A 407 -26.62 18.11 19.03
N GLU A 408 -25.63 18.96 19.21
CA GLU A 408 -25.63 19.98 20.27
C GLU A 408 -26.14 21.37 19.84
N GLY A 409 -26.91 21.45 18.79
CA GLY A 409 -27.42 22.73 18.32
C GLY A 409 -28.80 22.68 17.74
N LYS A 410 -29.79 22.06 18.44
CA LYS A 410 -31.22 22.32 18.19
C LYS A 410 -32.06 21.71 19.30
N ASP A 411 -32.08 22.37 20.42
CA ASP A 411 -33.25 22.32 21.30
C ASP A 411 -34.21 23.42 20.79
N LEU A 412 -35.25 22.97 20.11
CA LEU A 412 -36.27 23.82 19.54
C LEU A 412 -37.41 23.95 20.56
N THR A 413 -37.43 25.04 21.28
CA THR A 413 -38.66 25.55 21.82
C THR A 413 -39.53 26.09 20.68
N PHE A 414 -40.70 25.49 20.52
CA PHE A 414 -41.79 26.01 19.69
C PHE A 414 -42.33 27.31 20.27
N GLY A 415 -42.07 28.43 19.60
CA GLY A 415 -42.75 29.69 19.79
C GLY A 415 -43.14 30.21 18.42
N ARG A 416 -44.46 30.18 18.13
CA ARG A 416 -45.05 30.89 17.00
C ARG A 416 -44.89 32.37 17.24
N ASP A 417 -44.24 33.09 16.35
CA ASP A 417 -44.75 34.42 15.98
C ASP A 417 -44.40 34.77 14.53
N ARG A 418 -45.36 35.45 13.90
CA ARG A 418 -45.32 35.86 12.49
C ARG A 418 -44.67 37.24 12.42
N GLY A 419 -43.79 37.45 11.48
CA GLY A 419 -43.53 38.81 10.96
C GLY A 419 -42.12 39.00 10.46
N ASP A 420 -42.10 39.16 9.18
CA ASP A 420 -41.28 40.04 8.36
C ASP A 420 -40.00 39.53 7.73
N ARG A 421 -39.93 39.95 6.50
CA ARG A 421 -38.97 39.64 5.40
C ARG A 421 -37.56 40.15 5.70
N GLY A 422 -36.60 39.41 5.28
CA GLY A 422 -35.31 40.00 4.95
C GLY A 422 -34.10 39.16 5.31
N ASP A 423 -33.60 38.49 4.27
CA ASP A 423 -32.20 38.42 3.91
C ASP A 423 -31.20 37.43 4.57
N ARG A 424 -30.76 36.56 3.73
CA ARG A 424 -29.44 35.98 3.52
C ARG A 424 -28.76 35.11 4.58
N LYS A 425 -28.66 33.83 4.24
CA LYS A 425 -27.83 32.79 4.87
C LYS A 425 -26.35 33.18 4.89
N PRO A 426 -25.61 32.88 5.98
CA PRO A 426 -24.16 33.06 5.98
C PRO A 426 -23.48 31.90 5.26
N ARG A 427 -22.69 32.25 4.27
CA ARG A 427 -21.74 31.39 3.56
C ARG A 427 -20.56 31.04 4.45
N SER A 428 -20.08 29.81 4.29
CA SER A 428 -18.95 29.16 4.93
C SER A 428 -17.70 30.04 5.12
N SER A 429 -17.04 29.83 6.26
CA SER A 429 -15.87 30.53 6.81
C SER A 429 -14.56 30.35 6.01
N ARG A 430 -14.58 30.51 4.66
CA ARG A 430 -13.36 30.48 3.83
C ARG A 430 -12.88 31.85 3.36
N ASP A 431 -13.63 32.92 3.62
CA ASP A 431 -13.29 34.29 3.25
C ASP A 431 -13.58 35.28 4.39
N ARG A 432 -12.88 35.12 5.50
CA ARG A 432 -12.71 36.27 6.41
C ARG A 432 -11.50 37.04 5.93
N ARG A 433 -11.73 38.03 5.03
CA ARG A 433 -10.77 39.10 4.82
C ARG A 433 -10.64 39.85 6.14
N GLU A 434 -9.43 40.04 6.60
CA GLU A 434 -9.17 41.05 7.62
C GLU A 434 -9.54 42.41 6.99
N VAL A 435 -10.37 43.16 7.69
CA VAL A 435 -10.80 44.48 7.23
C VAL A 435 -9.56 45.38 7.17
N GLY A 436 -9.26 45.96 6.00
CA GLY A 436 -8.09 46.83 5.78
C GLY A 436 -6.90 46.20 5.10
N LYS A 437 -7.04 44.94 4.55
CA LYS A 437 -5.98 44.27 3.78
C LYS A 437 -6.42 43.89 2.37
N THR A 438 -5.56 44.16 1.40
CA THR A 438 -5.72 43.79 0.00
C THR A 438 -4.93 42.53 -0.27
N ARG A 439 -5.52 41.60 -1.06
CA ARG A 439 -4.88 40.33 -1.47
C ARG A 439 -4.25 40.49 -2.87
N PHE A 440 -3.01 40.05 -2.98
CA PHE A 440 -2.21 40.07 -4.18
C PHE A 440 -2.01 38.66 -4.74
N PHE A 441 -1.95 38.58 -6.05
CA PHE A 441 -1.52 37.40 -6.81
C PHE A 441 -0.06 37.58 -7.22
N VAL A 442 0.72 36.52 -7.17
CA VAL A 442 2.12 36.46 -7.59
C VAL A 442 2.29 35.31 -8.59
N SER A 443 2.91 35.59 -9.72
CA SER A 443 3.10 34.62 -10.82
C SER A 443 4.06 33.48 -10.51
N LEU A 444 4.79 33.50 -9.39
CA LEU A 444 5.75 32.48 -8.96
C LEU A 444 5.19 31.56 -7.88
N GLY A 445 5.63 30.30 -7.88
CA GLY A 445 5.20 29.29 -6.92
C GLY A 445 6.35 28.40 -6.42
N LYS A 446 6.01 27.25 -5.83
CA LYS A 446 7.02 26.29 -5.32
C LYS A 446 7.93 25.72 -6.41
N ARG A 447 7.45 25.66 -7.67
CA ARG A 447 8.26 25.18 -8.81
C ARG A 447 9.39 26.13 -9.15
N ASP A 448 9.22 27.39 -8.82
CA ASP A 448 10.18 28.47 -9.06
C ASP A 448 11.06 28.72 -7.81
N GLY A 449 11.11 27.77 -6.89
CA GLY A 449 11.89 27.87 -5.65
C GLY A 449 11.26 28.75 -4.56
N LEU A 450 10.08 29.36 -4.81
CA LEU A 450 9.49 30.32 -3.89
C LEU A 450 9.00 29.66 -2.61
N ASN A 451 9.38 30.23 -1.47
CA ASN A 451 8.90 29.86 -0.14
C ASN A 451 8.41 31.10 0.59
N PRO A 452 7.61 30.97 1.70
CA PRO A 452 7.03 32.12 2.39
C PRO A 452 8.04 33.16 2.86
N GLY A 453 9.19 32.71 3.36
CA GLY A 453 10.27 33.60 3.82
C GLY A 453 10.94 34.32 2.66
N GLY A 454 11.16 33.64 1.52
CA GLY A 454 11.71 34.24 0.30
C GLY A 454 10.78 35.32 -0.27
N LEU A 455 9.49 35.01 -0.39
CA LEU A 455 8.50 35.99 -0.88
C LEU A 455 8.42 37.22 0.03
N LEU A 456 8.34 37.00 1.36
CA LEU A 456 8.32 38.08 2.33
C LEU A 456 9.55 38.97 2.21
N ARG A 457 10.75 38.36 2.14
CA ARG A 457 12.01 39.09 2.01
C ARG A 457 12.06 39.91 0.73
N THR A 458 11.71 39.32 -0.42
CA THR A 458 11.70 40.02 -1.71
C THR A 458 10.75 41.22 -1.71
N ILE A 459 9.56 41.11 -1.09
CA ILE A 459 8.62 42.22 -0.95
C ILE A 459 9.21 43.30 -0.04
N CYS A 460 9.73 42.96 1.12
CA CYS A 460 10.31 43.93 2.07
C CYS A 460 11.55 44.64 1.47
N ASP A 461 12.45 43.89 0.83
CA ASP A 461 13.67 44.43 0.21
C ASP A 461 13.32 45.38 -0.95
N SER A 462 12.31 45.06 -1.78
CA SER A 462 11.89 45.88 -2.91
C SER A 462 11.12 47.14 -2.51
N THR A 463 10.28 47.04 -1.48
CA THR A 463 9.36 48.11 -1.08
C THR A 463 9.86 48.94 0.07
N GLY A 464 10.75 48.40 0.93
CA GLY A 464 11.19 49.04 2.17
C GLY A 464 10.13 48.93 3.30
N LEU A 465 9.10 48.08 3.14
CA LEU A 465 8.06 47.87 4.15
C LEU A 465 8.51 46.91 5.23
N ASP A 466 8.00 47.11 6.45
CA ASP A 466 8.21 46.19 7.55
C ASP A 466 7.42 44.88 7.32
N SER A 467 7.96 43.78 7.75
CA SER A 467 7.34 42.46 7.67
C SER A 467 5.97 42.36 8.34
N SER A 468 5.70 43.22 9.33
CA SER A 468 4.40 43.33 10.01
C SER A 468 3.27 43.88 9.12
N SER A 469 3.62 44.59 8.02
CA SER A 469 2.66 45.12 7.04
C SER A 469 2.19 44.04 6.03
N ILE A 470 2.85 42.87 6.00
CA ILE A 470 2.49 41.76 5.14
C ILE A 470 1.73 40.73 5.97
N GLY A 471 0.51 40.41 5.56
CA GLY A 471 -0.34 39.45 6.21
C GLY A 471 -0.11 38.01 5.75
N ARG A 472 -1.19 37.28 5.56
CA ARG A 472 -1.15 35.86 5.19
C ARG A 472 -0.49 35.64 3.82
N ILE A 473 0.41 34.66 3.76
CA ILE A 473 1.08 34.20 2.54
C ILE A 473 0.66 32.78 2.24
N ASP A 474 0.12 32.53 1.03
CA ASP A 474 -0.30 31.24 0.52
C ASP A 474 0.50 30.91 -0.74
N ILE A 475 1.38 29.89 -0.73
CA ILE A 475 2.19 29.46 -1.90
C ILE A 475 1.65 28.17 -2.48
N THR A 476 1.25 28.21 -3.76
CA THR A 476 0.84 27.03 -4.52
C THR A 476 1.99 26.51 -5.39
N GLN A 477 1.73 25.52 -6.23
CA GLN A 477 2.78 24.91 -7.07
C GLN A 477 3.31 25.87 -8.15
N SER A 478 2.45 26.74 -8.74
CA SER A 478 2.78 27.57 -9.91
C SER A 478 2.55 29.06 -9.70
N PHE A 479 1.96 29.47 -8.57
CA PHE A 479 1.64 30.87 -8.26
C PHE A 479 1.46 31.01 -6.74
N SER A 480 1.42 32.24 -6.24
CA SER A 480 1.27 32.51 -4.81
C SER A 480 0.31 33.66 -4.56
N PHE A 481 -0.14 33.79 -3.32
CA PHE A 481 -0.93 34.92 -2.86
C PHE A 481 -0.34 35.45 -1.55
N PHE A 482 -0.46 36.74 -1.35
CA PHE A 482 -0.21 37.36 -0.06
C PHE A 482 -1.21 38.49 0.21
N GLU A 483 -1.32 38.89 1.45
CA GLU A 483 -2.17 40.00 1.89
C GLU A 483 -1.28 41.11 2.46
N ALA A 484 -1.59 42.35 2.15
CA ALA A 484 -0.92 43.50 2.73
C ALA A 484 -1.91 44.61 3.01
N ASP A 485 -1.54 45.54 3.88
CA ASP A 485 -2.38 46.68 4.27
C ASP A 485 -2.73 47.54 3.05
N ASP A 486 -3.99 47.99 2.99
CA ASP A 486 -4.53 48.76 1.87
C ASP A 486 -3.73 50.05 1.57
N ALA A 487 -3.09 50.63 2.59
CA ALA A 487 -2.22 51.79 2.43
C ALA A 487 -0.99 51.53 1.58
N ASN A 488 -0.52 50.28 1.48
CA ASN A 488 0.72 49.90 0.84
C ASN A 488 0.53 49.36 -0.59
N VAL A 489 -0.71 49.29 -1.08
CA VAL A 489 -1.06 48.69 -2.41
C VAL A 489 -0.27 49.31 -3.57
N LYS A 490 -0.18 50.64 -3.66
CA LYS A 490 0.53 51.32 -4.73
C LYS A 490 2.03 51.05 -4.68
N ALA A 491 2.65 51.11 -3.53
CA ALA A 491 4.08 50.87 -3.34
C ALA A 491 4.45 49.43 -3.70
N ILE A 492 3.59 48.44 -3.34
CA ILE A 492 3.80 47.06 -3.67
C ILE A 492 3.71 46.82 -5.17
N LEU A 493 2.68 47.31 -5.85
CA LEU A 493 2.52 47.15 -7.31
C LEU A 493 3.65 47.81 -8.13
N GLU A 494 4.10 48.96 -7.72
CA GLU A 494 5.13 49.70 -8.44
C GLU A 494 6.55 49.13 -8.25
N LYS A 495 6.86 48.63 -7.06
CA LYS A 495 8.23 48.23 -6.72
C LYS A 495 8.49 46.73 -6.74
N THR A 496 7.44 45.87 -6.59
CA THR A 496 7.61 44.42 -6.62
C THR A 496 7.32 43.83 -8.00
N ASN A 497 6.65 44.55 -8.88
CA ASN A 497 6.38 44.08 -10.23
C ASN A 497 7.65 44.12 -11.07
N GLY A 498 8.11 42.96 -11.58
CA GLY A 498 9.38 42.80 -12.27
C GLY A 498 10.59 42.56 -11.37
N ALA A 499 10.40 42.43 -10.05
CA ALA A 499 11.49 42.03 -9.13
C ALA A 499 12.00 40.64 -9.49
N ASP A 500 13.31 40.44 -9.42
CA ASP A 500 13.96 39.15 -9.68
C ASP A 500 13.99 38.28 -8.40
N PHE A 501 13.52 37.04 -8.54
CA PHE A 501 13.65 36.01 -7.52
C PHE A 501 14.35 34.80 -8.14
N GLU A 502 15.60 34.56 -7.76
CA GLU A 502 16.43 33.44 -8.25
C GLU A 502 16.44 33.25 -9.77
N GLY A 503 16.49 34.38 -10.52
CA GLY A 503 16.51 34.37 -11.99
C GLY A 503 15.13 34.34 -12.67
N SER A 504 14.03 34.42 -11.87
CA SER A 504 12.66 34.48 -12.37
C SER A 504 12.02 35.83 -12.05
N GLN A 505 11.43 36.51 -13.06
CA GLN A 505 10.74 37.78 -12.85
C GLN A 505 9.38 37.56 -12.17
N MET A 506 9.13 38.27 -11.08
CA MET A 506 7.92 38.23 -10.30
C MET A 506 6.89 39.25 -10.80
N ASN A 507 5.71 38.80 -11.25
CA ASN A 507 4.58 39.66 -11.56
C ASN A 507 3.56 39.64 -10.40
N VAL A 508 3.19 40.85 -9.96
CA VAL A 508 2.27 41.03 -8.82
C VAL A 508 1.04 41.81 -9.27
N GLU A 509 -0.15 41.23 -8.97
CA GLU A 509 -1.44 41.86 -9.34
C GLU A 509 -2.40 41.84 -8.14
N VAL A 510 -3.29 42.83 -8.07
CA VAL A 510 -4.37 42.83 -7.08
C VAL A 510 -5.46 41.86 -7.51
N THR A 511 -5.82 40.91 -6.64
CA THR A 511 -6.93 39.98 -6.92
C THR A 511 -8.26 40.71 -6.94
N LYS A 512 -8.90 40.83 -8.10
CA LYS A 512 -10.27 41.31 -8.25
C LYS A 512 -11.24 40.28 -7.68
N SER A 513 -12.12 40.69 -6.78
CA SER A 513 -13.19 39.83 -6.28
C SER A 513 -14.24 39.61 -7.39
N GLY A 514 -14.19 38.45 -8.03
CA GLY A 514 -15.18 38.05 -9.03
C GLY A 514 -15.06 36.55 -9.32
N GLY A 515 -16.18 35.88 -9.20
CA GLY A 515 -16.54 34.49 -9.33
C GLY A 515 -15.71 33.60 -10.26
N GLY A 516 -15.75 32.33 -9.90
CA GLY A 516 -15.09 31.22 -10.58
C GLY A 516 -15.34 31.13 -12.08
N GLY A 517 -14.31 30.63 -12.78
CA GLY A 517 -14.41 30.32 -14.18
C GLY A 517 -13.19 29.54 -14.62
N GLY A 518 -13.46 28.37 -15.17
CA GLY A 518 -12.52 27.37 -15.66
C GLY A 518 -11.71 27.84 -16.86
N GLY A 519 -10.72 27.02 -17.14
CA GLY A 519 -9.67 27.22 -18.11
C GLY A 519 -10.12 27.48 -19.52
N GLU A 520 -9.35 28.28 -20.22
CA GLU A 520 -9.45 28.43 -21.68
C GLU A 520 -8.11 28.18 -22.36
N ARG A 521 -8.24 27.33 -23.35
CA ARG A 521 -7.23 27.08 -24.40
C ARG A 521 -7.25 28.21 -25.42
N GLY A 522 -6.09 28.64 -25.86
CA GLY A 522 -5.91 29.61 -26.92
C GLY A 522 -6.38 29.13 -28.30
N GLY A 523 -6.90 30.05 -29.09
CA GLY A 523 -7.23 29.86 -30.49
C GLY A 523 -7.53 31.17 -31.19
N ARG A 524 -6.84 31.42 -32.22
CA ARG A 524 -6.63 32.55 -33.10
C ARG A 524 -7.88 33.28 -33.63
N SER A 525 -7.72 34.57 -33.81
CA SER A 525 -8.51 35.57 -34.54
C SER A 525 -9.01 35.17 -35.93
N ASN A 526 -10.25 35.54 -36.30
CA ASN A 526 -10.48 36.42 -37.45
C ASN A 526 -11.94 36.90 -37.57
N GLY A 527 -12.14 38.16 -37.68
CA GLY A 527 -12.95 39.07 -38.41
C GLY A 527 -14.39 38.80 -38.81
N GLY A 528 -15.27 39.77 -38.50
CA GLY A 528 -16.21 40.24 -39.49
C GLY A 528 -17.71 40.18 -39.19
N ARG A 529 -18.27 41.33 -38.82
CA ARG A 529 -19.57 41.92 -39.26
C ARG A 529 -20.94 41.32 -38.92
N SER A 530 -21.65 42.09 -38.11
CA SER A 530 -22.99 42.77 -38.35
C SER A 530 -24.26 41.93 -38.53
N GLY A 531 -25.29 42.33 -37.79
CA GLY A 531 -26.70 42.33 -38.17
C GLY A 531 -27.61 41.52 -37.26
N GLY A 532 -28.35 42.10 -36.37
CA GLY A 532 -29.67 42.64 -36.47
C GLY A 532 -30.77 41.61 -36.14
N GLY A 533 -31.65 41.91 -35.17
CA GLY A 533 -33.05 41.56 -35.28
C GLY A 533 -33.60 40.61 -34.19
N SER A 534 -34.03 41.13 -33.12
CA SER A 534 -35.37 41.21 -32.47
C SER A 534 -36.41 40.07 -32.55
N ARG A 535 -37.03 39.86 -31.36
CA ARG A 535 -38.43 39.46 -31.06
C ARG A 535 -38.73 37.96 -31.04
N ALA A 536 -39.08 37.45 -29.90
CA ALA A 536 -40.28 37.55 -29.07
C ALA A 536 -41.26 36.36 -29.23
N ARG A 537 -41.68 35.85 -28.10
CA ARG A 537 -42.97 35.28 -27.70
C ARG A 537 -43.20 33.75 -27.75
N ARG A 538 -43.37 33.23 -26.54
CA ARG A 538 -44.59 32.56 -25.98
C ARG A 538 -45.17 31.34 -26.70
N GLY A 539 -45.43 30.32 -25.88
CA GLY A 539 -46.57 29.41 -26.05
C GLY A 539 -46.36 28.07 -25.34
N THR A 540 -46.94 27.98 -24.24
CA THR A 540 -47.57 26.95 -23.39
C THR A 540 -48.33 25.83 -24.10
N PHE A 541 -48.59 24.77 -23.27
CA PHE A 541 -49.56 23.63 -23.38
C PHE A 541 -49.00 22.41 -24.11
N GLY A 542 -49.04 21.18 -23.59
CA GLY A 542 -50.00 20.50 -22.74
C GLY A 542 -50.48 19.23 -23.44
N GLY A 543 -50.57 18.12 -22.75
CA GLY A 543 -51.48 17.01 -23.07
C GLY A 543 -50.82 15.75 -23.62
N ASP A 544 -50.66 14.81 -22.85
CA ASP A 544 -51.37 13.54 -22.56
C ASP A 544 -51.72 12.58 -23.73
N ARG A 545 -51.46 11.31 -23.45
CA ARG A 545 -52.16 10.07 -23.86
C ARG A 545 -51.67 9.23 -25.05
N ASP A 546 -51.22 8.08 -24.61
CA ASP A 546 -51.74 6.73 -24.92
C ASP A 546 -51.70 6.10 -26.33
N ARG A 547 -51.18 4.86 -26.25
CA ARG A 547 -51.65 3.62 -26.92
C ARG A 547 -51.01 3.13 -28.22
N ARG A 548 -50.45 1.93 -27.98
CA ARG A 548 -50.66 0.68 -28.76
C ARG A 548 -50.19 0.58 -30.21
N GLY A 549 -49.36 -0.41 -30.39
CA GLY A 549 -49.72 -1.58 -31.22
C GLY A 549 -49.10 -1.67 -32.59
N GLY A 550 -48.55 -2.81 -32.87
CA GLY A 550 -48.69 -3.46 -34.17
C GLY A 550 -47.42 -3.59 -34.99
N ASP A 551 -46.86 -4.74 -34.88
CA ASP A 551 -46.53 -5.72 -35.94
C ASP A 551 -46.21 -5.24 -37.36
N ASP A 552 -45.23 -5.88 -37.85
CA ASP A 552 -45.10 -6.61 -39.12
C ASP A 552 -44.13 -6.09 -40.19
N ARG A 553 -43.17 -6.96 -40.43
CA ARG A 553 -42.71 -7.56 -41.70
C ARG A 553 -42.03 -6.75 -42.80
N ARG A 554 -40.89 -7.33 -43.08
CA ARG A 554 -40.35 -7.75 -44.40
C ARG A 554 -39.66 -6.76 -45.33
N SER A 555 -38.52 -7.33 -45.73
CA SER A 555 -37.89 -7.33 -47.07
C SER A 555 -37.12 -6.07 -47.42
N GLY A 556 -35.90 -6.14 -47.87
CA GLY A 556 -35.25 -7.01 -48.81
C GLY A 556 -34.51 -6.15 -49.84
N GLY A 557 -33.38 -6.60 -50.26
CA GLY A 557 -32.60 -6.02 -51.38
C GLY A 557 -31.37 -5.23 -50.92
N GLY A 558 -30.13 -5.59 -51.06
CA GLY A 558 -29.52 -6.33 -52.17
C GLY A 558 -29.02 -5.39 -53.26
N PHE A 559 -27.71 -5.20 -53.35
CA PHE A 559 -26.92 -5.03 -54.60
C PHE A 559 -25.49 -4.64 -54.20
N LYS A 560 -24.50 -5.53 -54.35
CA LYS A 560 -23.60 -5.82 -55.45
C LYS A 560 -22.82 -4.63 -56.01
N GLY A 561 -21.51 -4.75 -55.84
CA GLY A 561 -20.54 -4.75 -56.91
C GLY A 561 -19.80 -3.39 -57.04
N ARG A 562 -18.58 -3.27 -57.20
CA ARG A 562 -17.60 -3.94 -58.06
C ARG A 562 -16.22 -3.34 -57.75
N SER A 563 -15.23 -4.21 -57.69
CA SER A 563 -13.86 -4.09 -58.11
C SER A 563 -13.51 -3.01 -59.14
N ASN A 564 -12.39 -2.33 -58.94
CA ASN A 564 -11.44 -2.20 -60.09
C ASN A 564 -10.02 -2.05 -59.62
N ASP A 565 -9.20 -2.84 -60.28
CA ASP A 565 -7.76 -2.91 -60.40
C ASP A 565 -7.17 -1.63 -61.01
N GLY A 566 -5.87 -1.52 -60.87
CA GLY A 566 -4.98 -0.67 -61.67
C GLY A 566 -3.78 -0.22 -60.84
N ASP A 567 -2.75 -0.95 -60.73
CA ASP A 567 -1.58 -1.15 -61.59
C ASP A 567 -0.72 0.11 -61.81
N ASP A 568 0.52 -0.11 -61.41
CA ASP A 568 1.77 0.25 -62.09
C ASP A 568 2.55 1.53 -61.72
N ARG A 569 3.81 1.18 -61.41
CA ARG A 569 5.11 1.75 -61.90
C ARG A 569 5.91 2.66 -60.98
N ARG A 570 6.97 2.09 -60.47
CA ARG A 570 8.40 2.29 -60.83
C ARG A 570 9.06 3.59 -60.43
N GLY A 571 10.20 3.40 -59.78
CA GLY A 571 11.38 4.23 -59.72
C GLY A 571 11.98 4.25 -58.31
N GLY A 572 12.92 3.57 -57.89
CA GLY A 572 14.19 3.09 -58.45
C GLY A 572 15.24 4.19 -58.44
N PHE A 573 16.02 4.32 -57.36
CA PHE A 573 17.39 4.75 -57.50
C PHE A 573 18.29 4.18 -56.36
N LYS A 574 19.29 3.47 -56.82
CA LYS A 574 20.49 3.01 -56.14
C LYS A 574 21.38 4.21 -55.76
N GLY A 575 22.16 4.05 -54.71
CA GLY A 575 23.34 4.84 -54.41
C GLY A 575 24.19 4.22 -53.34
N ARG A 576 25.14 3.42 -53.77
CA ARG A 576 26.29 2.83 -53.07
C ARG A 576 27.38 3.88 -52.91
N SER A 577 28.12 3.84 -51.79
CA SER A 577 29.59 3.99 -51.68
C SER A 577 29.91 3.92 -50.18
N GLU A 578 30.52 2.91 -49.61
CA GLU A 578 31.95 2.57 -49.57
C GLU A 578 32.87 3.77 -49.40
N GLY A 579 33.61 3.75 -48.31
CA GLY A 579 34.67 4.69 -48.00
C GLY A 579 35.30 4.46 -46.65
N ASP A 580 36.17 3.54 -46.60
CA ASP A 580 37.24 3.26 -45.65
C ASP A 580 38.12 4.47 -45.40
N SER A 581 38.63 4.71 -44.21
CA SER A 581 40.05 4.96 -43.94
C SER A 581 40.33 5.32 -42.47
N ASP A 582 41.11 4.49 -41.90
CA ASP A 582 42.20 4.64 -40.95
C ASP A 582 42.73 6.08 -40.70
N ARG A 583 43.06 6.36 -39.44
CA ARG A 583 44.37 6.74 -38.89
C ARG A 583 44.21 7.36 -37.48
N ARG A 584 44.72 6.65 -36.47
CA ARG A 584 45.95 6.95 -35.70
C ARG A 584 46.09 8.44 -35.29
N SER A 585 46.18 8.75 -33.99
CA SER A 585 47.31 8.64 -33.08
C SER A 585 47.27 9.74 -32.02
N SER A 586 47.89 9.40 -30.93
CA SER A 586 48.65 10.23 -29.97
C SER A 586 47.80 11.14 -29.06
N GLY A 587 47.94 11.12 -27.77
CA GLY A 587 49.09 10.90 -26.90
C GLY A 587 49.23 12.10 -25.97
N GLY A 588 49.45 11.87 -24.70
CA GLY A 588 49.79 12.88 -23.70
C GLY A 588 48.94 12.68 -22.46
N GLY A 589 49.29 12.15 -21.41
CA GLY A 589 50.57 12.01 -20.70
C GLY A 589 50.90 13.24 -19.91
N PHE A 590 50.42 13.32 -18.61
CA PHE A 590 51.17 14.13 -17.63
C PHE A 590 51.19 13.45 -16.27
N LYS A 591 52.37 13.16 -15.88
CA LYS A 591 52.90 12.78 -14.58
C LYS A 591 53.02 14.01 -13.66
N GLY A 592 53.05 13.74 -12.37
CA GLY A 592 53.73 14.56 -11.41
C GLY A 592 53.13 14.44 -10.03
N ARG A 593 53.69 13.65 -9.18
CA ARG A 593 54.72 13.81 -8.12
C ARG A 593 54.09 14.32 -6.83
N SER A 594 53.95 13.49 -5.78
CA SER A 594 54.90 13.11 -4.75
C SER A 594 55.32 14.23 -3.81
N SER A 595 55.04 14.03 -2.52
CA SER A 595 55.93 14.22 -1.34
C SER A 595 55.15 13.80 -0.11
N GLU A 596 55.52 12.73 0.55
CA GLU A 596 56.58 12.50 1.54
C GLU A 596 56.28 13.06 2.92
N GLY A 597 56.43 12.17 3.87
CA GLY A 597 56.69 12.38 5.30
C GLY A 597 55.70 11.62 6.17
N GLY A 598 55.94 10.54 6.79
CA GLY A 598 57.10 9.93 7.42
C GLY A 598 56.89 9.83 8.93
N SER A 599 56.95 8.63 9.44
CA SER A 599 57.51 8.14 10.70
C SER A 599 56.54 7.24 11.47
N ASP A 600 56.80 5.96 11.42
CA ASP A 600 57.49 5.09 12.39
C ASP A 600 56.90 5.01 13.80
N ARG A 601 56.45 3.81 14.16
CA ARG A 601 56.97 2.91 15.22
C ARG A 601 56.06 1.70 15.45
N ARG A 602 56.50 0.59 15.03
CA ARG A 602 56.78 -0.74 15.63
C ARG A 602 56.37 -0.97 17.08
N SER A 603 55.67 -2.13 17.29
CA SER A 603 56.06 -3.26 18.16
C SER A 603 54.97 -4.33 17.99
N GLU A 604 55.23 -5.43 17.38
CA GLU A 604 55.75 -6.75 17.75
C GLU A 604 55.23 -7.28 19.10
N GLY A 605 54.61 -8.49 19.01
CA GLY A 605 54.29 -9.33 20.14
C GLY A 605 53.42 -10.51 19.76
N GLY A 606 54.00 -11.45 19.00
CA GLY A 606 53.43 -12.78 18.82
C GLY A 606 53.67 -13.68 20.01
N PHE A 607 52.74 -14.57 20.31
CA PHE A 607 53.06 -15.81 21.03
C PHE A 607 52.28 -16.99 20.45
N LYS A 608 53.03 -17.91 19.90
CA LYS A 608 52.70 -19.32 19.67
C LYS A 608 52.88 -20.07 20.99
N GLY A 609 52.00 -21.04 21.24
CA GLY A 609 52.18 -22.02 22.30
C GLY A 609 51.34 -23.26 22.02
N LYS A 610 52.05 -24.30 21.67
CA LYS A 610 51.71 -25.68 21.37
C LYS A 610 51.22 -26.48 22.59
N SER A 611 50.24 -27.35 22.36
CA SER A 611 50.14 -28.82 22.55
C SER A 611 50.58 -29.49 23.86
N GLU A 612 49.87 -30.59 24.11
CA GLU A 612 50.09 -31.76 24.95
C GLU A 612 49.14 -31.77 26.16
N GLY A 613 48.30 -32.78 26.43
CA GLY A 613 48.47 -34.20 26.25
C GLY A 613 48.12 -34.86 27.61
N GLY A 614 47.33 -35.90 27.64
CA GLY A 614 47.16 -36.75 28.83
C GLY A 614 45.69 -36.95 29.22
N SER A 615 45.07 -37.99 28.79
CA SER A 615 44.95 -39.37 29.31
C SER A 615 44.12 -39.55 30.59
N GLY A 616 43.05 -40.32 30.40
CA GLY A 616 42.64 -41.38 31.34
C GLY A 616 41.54 -40.99 32.32
N GLU A 617 40.41 -41.61 32.36
CA GLU A 617 40.12 -42.93 32.80
C GLU A 617 38.61 -43.24 32.70
N LYS A 618 38.33 -44.46 32.32
CA LYS A 618 37.03 -45.15 32.32
C LYS A 618 36.63 -45.55 33.75
N ARG A 619 35.31 -45.54 34.00
CA ARG A 619 34.54 -46.50 34.87
C ARG A 619 33.08 -46.06 34.72
N GLY A 620 32.15 -46.79 34.30
CA GLY A 620 31.79 -48.20 34.27
C GLY A 620 30.93 -48.55 35.48
N PHE A 621 29.76 -49.09 35.27
CA PHE A 621 28.78 -49.76 36.13
C PHE A 621 27.46 -48.98 36.20
N GLY A 622 26.29 -49.54 35.96
CA GLY A 622 25.88 -50.92 35.89
C GLY A 622 24.37 -50.94 36.22
N ALA A 623 23.67 -51.74 35.50
CA ALA A 623 22.26 -52.07 35.46
C ALA A 623 21.57 -52.36 36.80
N ARG A 624 20.20 -52.22 36.79
CA ARG A 624 19.13 -53.14 37.24
C ARG A 624 17.82 -52.38 37.23
N ARG A 625 16.82 -52.72 36.42
CA ARG A 625 15.79 -53.74 36.43
C ARG A 625 15.13 -53.95 37.79
N GLU A 626 13.81 -53.74 37.78
CA GLU A 626 12.66 -54.48 38.33
C GLU A 626 11.53 -53.46 38.50
N GLY A 627 10.28 -53.58 38.10
CA GLY A 627 9.44 -54.73 37.89
C GLY A 627 8.16 -54.51 38.68
N GLY A 628 6.99 -54.72 38.07
CA GLY A 628 5.73 -54.88 38.78
C GLY A 628 4.66 -53.83 38.44
N ALA A 629 3.73 -54.06 37.57
CA ALA A 629 2.55 -54.93 37.61
C ALA A 629 1.30 -54.32 38.30
N GLY A 630 0.25 -54.14 37.48
CA GLY A 630 -1.11 -54.44 37.85
C GLY A 630 -1.95 -53.24 38.33
N SER A 631 -3.07 -52.91 37.87
CA SER A 631 -4.25 -53.60 37.44
C SER A 631 -5.38 -52.63 37.08
N ARG A 632 -6.07 -52.90 36.02
CA ARG A 632 -7.52 -52.84 35.73
C ARG A 632 -8.48 -52.32 36.79
N ARG A 633 -9.37 -51.42 36.34
CA ARG A 633 -10.88 -51.48 36.36
C ARG A 633 -11.38 -50.05 36.09
N ARG A 634 -12.10 -49.78 35.01
CA ARG A 634 -13.49 -50.00 34.59
C ARG A 634 -14.52 -49.28 35.47
N ARG A 635 -15.34 -48.47 34.72
CA ARG A 635 -16.73 -48.02 34.97
C ARG A 635 -16.80 -46.82 35.93
N ASP A 636 -17.51 -45.77 35.57
CA ASP A 636 -18.77 -45.62 34.79
C ASP A 636 -18.69 -44.39 33.87
#